data_f4edb1643311f8b1cd13cdcc9d28652c
#
_entry.id   f4edb1643311f8b1cd13cdcc9d28652c
#
_cell.length_a   1.000
_cell.length_b   1.000
_cell.length_c   1.000
_cell.angle_alpha   90.00
_cell.angle_beta   90.00
_cell.angle_gamma   90.00
#
_symmetry.space_group_name_H-M   'P 1'
#
loop_
_entity.id
_entity.type
_entity.pdbx_description
1 polymer ?
#
loop_
_entity_poly.entity_id
_entity_poly.type
_entity_poly.pdbx_seq_one_letter_code
_entity_poly.pdbx_strand_id
1 'polypeptide(L)'
;MTRKAGLLIVLLLLLFVPDSLARDMEELTILGPNYPRVFFFRATERACSPKAYPTYESWEHDFSGLMGIMGKCLEEECQGRQPRNPEFFTRFKQRHPNQVVLLHLNGNSRDPLYEAETFFPGHWIYRKAVTITEDVPAEPGESVIHVSDARGFKTNTGRYRAHNDDIALFGMKDGKHDWQHCEHVQLVLVNYGANTITVKRGCYGSKPLAFKKNESRAAAHQAEGPWGRNNHFLWYYNFSIHCPKDAEGKTCSDRLVDDLARWFGKGGPLDAFDGLEFDVHFNTTRGDTDGDGLEDHGFIDGKNNYGIGVVEFGRQLRARMGEDFIIQADGALGKGGARSQRNWGIYNGIESEGWPNLHEWEIDDWSGGLNRHFFWQENARKPAFNYINHKWVQGVPGQPGRTRPVRVPFSRHRLVFAAGQFFDSMICYSSPPGLPTSTGYVYWERDVTVPADARLVFHIGMGPKSPERSDGVWFKVCAAELRDGKPGPYKDLFEVSSKEHKWLPQSVLLEEYAGKTVRLKFITDCGPNDDATTDQASWGDVKIESPGGTERLMSSDLPTTGMCLRDGEEKPIDPKTGGRVAYEEGLDIGGTSLPAYSTHPPYRRLVKRDKFPIWDEFVRGADNVLGWLGKPEGPAVHLAEKTPDLLRGTGRGAALAKQIAGRVTATAGAEGVTIRSENPDAKSLKFAIRNIPTKGEDLYVSLTMKASPMDGYPREMARFVQVAASGGIVDLMPGKPLGTGMCLRGGKEEPIDRASGARVTPSRREVGGKALPAFAVHPPWRDGTGYTFWTKEVEVPADTELRFCIGMGPKSPERSDGVWFQVFAAPVTDDGVGDYVKIFEKSSKAHEWLPQTVSLADYAGKRARLKFVADAGPNDNATTDHAYWGDVKIATRGKSEAELTPSVQYMTWVNDKWFTSTFYFRHIRTDQVDLSFTIESTEPVVIQSITAHAHPDAMYRVFEKGLVLANPSRKPYAFDLKSITPDRAYRRIQATKFQDTTANNGEPVGDTVTLGERDALFLVRAK
;
A
#
# COMPACT_ATOMS: atom_id res chain seq x y z
N MET A 1 -59.11 -27.84 -21.81
CA MET A 1 -57.89 -28.68 -21.90
C MET A 1 -56.64 -27.79 -22.04
N THR A 2 -56.37 -26.88 -21.12
CA THR A 2 -55.23 -25.93 -21.23
C THR A 2 -54.66 -25.49 -19.88
N ARG A 3 -54.63 -26.42 -18.89
CA ARG A 3 -54.01 -26.13 -17.57
C ARG A 3 -53.05 -27.21 -17.04
N LYS A 4 -52.65 -28.18 -17.88
CA LYS A 4 -51.71 -29.26 -17.49
C LYS A 4 -50.35 -29.23 -18.22
N ALA A 5 -50.14 -28.29 -19.16
CA ALA A 5 -48.88 -28.17 -19.88
C ALA A 5 -47.88 -27.21 -19.20
N GLY A 6 -48.35 -26.30 -18.33
CA GLY A 6 -47.48 -25.32 -17.65
C GLY A 6 -46.71 -25.86 -16.44
N LEU A 7 -47.15 -27.01 -15.88
CA LEU A 7 -46.50 -27.57 -14.68
C LEU A 7 -45.36 -28.55 -14.99
N LEU A 8 -45.27 -29.02 -16.24
CA LEU A 8 -44.23 -29.96 -16.65
C LEU A 8 -42.94 -29.25 -17.12
N ILE A 9 -43.03 -28.00 -17.55
CA ILE A 9 -41.87 -27.19 -17.98
C ILE A 9 -41.12 -26.60 -16.76
N VAL A 10 -41.84 -26.32 -15.68
CA VAL A 10 -41.18 -25.82 -14.43
C VAL A 10 -40.50 -26.99 -13.66
N LEU A 11 -40.96 -28.22 -13.82
CA LEU A 11 -40.34 -29.40 -13.19
C LEU A 11 -39.15 -29.94 -13.99
N LEU A 12 -38.99 -29.61 -15.27
CA LEU A 12 -37.83 -30.00 -16.08
C LEU A 12 -36.67 -28.99 -16.01
N LEU A 13 -36.91 -27.79 -15.54
CA LEU A 13 -35.82 -26.79 -15.25
C LEU A 13 -35.21 -26.95 -13.86
N LEU A 14 -35.76 -27.80 -13.00
CA LEU A 14 -35.22 -28.13 -11.67
C LEU A 14 -34.33 -29.40 -11.66
N LEU A 15 -34.07 -30.02 -12.79
CA LEU A 15 -33.31 -31.29 -12.88
C LEU A 15 -31.95 -31.16 -13.59
N PHE A 16 -31.49 -29.94 -13.84
CA PHE A 16 -30.08 -29.70 -14.20
C PHE A 16 -29.40 -28.81 -13.16
N VAL A 17 -29.44 -29.18 -11.89
CA VAL A 17 -28.34 -28.89 -10.97
C VAL A 17 -27.26 -29.90 -11.35
N PRO A 18 -26.10 -29.52 -11.87
CA PRO A 18 -25.00 -30.46 -11.99
C PRO A 18 -24.78 -31.02 -10.59
N ASP A 19 -24.64 -32.33 -10.44
CA ASP A 19 -24.05 -32.94 -9.26
C ASP A 19 -22.65 -32.34 -9.10
N SER A 20 -22.58 -31.16 -8.47
CA SER A 20 -21.36 -30.74 -7.78
C SER A 20 -21.18 -31.84 -6.74
N LEU A 21 -20.10 -32.52 -6.75
CA LEU A 21 -19.67 -33.31 -5.60
C LEU A 21 -19.74 -32.35 -4.42
N ALA A 22 -20.85 -32.42 -3.64
CA ALA A 22 -21.02 -31.64 -2.44
C ALA A 22 -19.84 -32.01 -1.55
N ARG A 23 -18.89 -31.10 -1.45
CA ARG A 23 -17.73 -31.28 -0.59
C ARG A 23 -18.20 -30.97 0.82
N ASP A 24 -17.90 -31.85 1.71
CA ASP A 24 -18.16 -31.57 3.11
C ASP A 24 -17.14 -30.53 3.58
N MET A 25 -17.59 -29.28 3.61
CA MET A 25 -16.78 -28.16 4.05
C MET A 25 -16.31 -28.31 5.51
N GLU A 26 -17.00 -29.09 6.32
CA GLU A 26 -16.62 -29.36 7.70
C GLU A 26 -15.37 -30.25 7.79
N GLU A 27 -15.07 -31.02 6.75
CA GLU A 27 -13.86 -31.84 6.68
C GLU A 27 -12.58 -31.03 6.36
N LEU A 28 -12.71 -29.80 5.88
CA LEU A 28 -11.54 -28.98 5.57
C LEU A 28 -10.79 -28.59 6.84
N THR A 29 -9.49 -28.79 6.85
CA THR A 29 -8.60 -28.49 7.99
C THR A 29 -8.66 -27.03 8.41
N ILE A 30 -8.94 -26.13 7.46
CA ILE A 30 -9.08 -24.70 7.67
C ILE A 30 -10.24 -24.36 8.64
N LEU A 31 -11.24 -25.21 8.72
CA LEU A 31 -12.40 -25.04 9.57
C LEU A 31 -12.19 -25.66 10.97
N GLY A 32 -11.06 -26.35 11.15
CA GLY A 32 -10.69 -26.93 12.43
C GLY A 32 -10.62 -25.86 13.53
N PRO A 33 -11.01 -26.18 14.77
CA PRO A 33 -11.08 -25.21 15.87
C PRO A 33 -9.72 -24.85 16.44
N ASN A 34 -8.65 -25.53 16.04
CA ASN A 34 -7.33 -25.43 16.65
C ASN A 34 -6.46 -24.34 16.00
N TYR A 35 -5.69 -23.64 16.82
CA TYR A 35 -4.74 -22.59 16.44
C TYR A 35 -3.29 -23.02 16.71
N PRO A 36 -2.28 -22.45 16.06
CA PRO A 36 -2.38 -21.51 14.94
C PRO A 36 -2.89 -22.16 13.65
N ARG A 37 -3.42 -21.34 12.76
CA ARG A 37 -3.84 -21.70 11.41
C ARG A 37 -2.94 -21.02 10.40
N VAL A 38 -2.27 -21.80 9.55
CA VAL A 38 -1.28 -21.31 8.61
C VAL A 38 -1.56 -21.84 7.21
N PHE A 39 -1.51 -20.96 6.25
CA PHE A 39 -1.85 -21.17 4.86
C PHE A 39 -0.74 -20.61 3.96
N PHE A 40 -0.59 -21.08 2.74
CA PHE A 40 0.42 -20.55 1.82
C PHE A 40 -0.18 -19.95 0.56
N PHE A 41 0.25 -18.73 0.26
CA PHE A 41 -0.12 -17.97 -0.90
C PHE A 41 0.97 -18.06 -1.99
N ARG A 42 0.55 -18.11 -3.26
CA ARG A 42 1.46 -18.18 -4.42
C ARG A 42 2.41 -19.38 -4.43
N ALA A 43 1.96 -20.52 -3.93
CA ALA A 43 2.74 -21.77 -3.99
C ALA A 43 3.22 -22.12 -5.41
N THR A 44 2.44 -21.74 -6.41
CA THR A 44 2.72 -22.01 -7.83
C THR A 44 3.93 -21.30 -8.41
N GLU A 45 4.30 -20.12 -7.92
CA GLU A 45 5.50 -19.42 -8.44
C GLU A 45 6.75 -20.30 -8.38
N ARG A 46 6.72 -21.32 -7.53
CA ARG A 46 7.81 -22.28 -7.35
C ARG A 46 7.56 -23.61 -8.02
N ALA A 47 6.32 -24.07 -8.06
CA ALA A 47 5.93 -25.24 -8.83
C ALA A 47 6.28 -25.10 -10.32
N CYS A 48 6.27 -23.88 -10.85
CA CYS A 48 6.69 -23.58 -12.21
C CYS A 48 8.19 -23.48 -12.42
N SER A 49 9.01 -23.63 -11.39
CA SER A 49 10.47 -23.56 -11.51
C SER A 49 11.11 -24.91 -11.27
N PRO A 50 11.59 -25.61 -12.32
CA PRO A 50 12.30 -26.88 -12.15
C PRO A 50 13.55 -26.78 -11.27
N LYS A 51 14.16 -25.58 -11.19
CA LYS A 51 15.29 -25.35 -10.28
C LYS A 51 14.84 -25.32 -8.81
N ALA A 52 13.58 -24.97 -8.63
CA ALA A 52 13.01 -24.81 -7.32
C ALA A 52 12.47 -26.10 -6.75
N TYR A 53 11.68 -26.78 -7.52
CA TYR A 53 11.02 -28.02 -7.20
C TYR A 53 11.18 -28.92 -8.42
N PRO A 54 12.27 -29.74 -8.45
CA PRO A 54 12.52 -30.63 -9.58
C PRO A 54 11.49 -31.75 -9.68
N THR A 55 10.81 -32.06 -8.57
CA THR A 55 9.74 -33.07 -8.53
C THR A 55 8.53 -32.55 -7.76
N TYR A 56 7.39 -33.20 -7.99
CA TYR A 56 6.17 -32.93 -7.22
C TYR A 56 6.39 -33.19 -5.72
N GLU A 57 7.09 -34.26 -5.36
CA GLU A 57 7.33 -34.65 -3.97
C GLU A 57 8.13 -33.59 -3.22
N SER A 58 9.09 -32.94 -3.88
CA SER A 58 9.85 -31.85 -3.28
C SER A 58 9.01 -30.60 -3.06
N TRP A 59 8.01 -30.38 -3.90
CA TRP A 59 7.04 -29.31 -3.75
C TRP A 59 5.99 -29.63 -2.68
N GLU A 60 5.44 -30.85 -2.70
CA GLU A 60 4.48 -31.33 -1.72
C GLU A 60 5.04 -31.29 -0.29
N HIS A 61 6.29 -31.70 -0.12
CA HIS A 61 6.98 -31.69 1.18
C HIS A 61 6.91 -30.33 1.87
N ASP A 62 7.08 -29.23 1.10
CA ASP A 62 7.09 -27.90 1.67
C ASP A 62 5.69 -27.39 2.05
N PHE A 63 4.62 -27.92 1.46
CA PHE A 63 3.27 -27.37 1.64
C PHE A 63 2.31 -28.32 2.32
N SER A 64 2.62 -29.61 2.43
CA SER A 64 1.72 -30.61 3.01
C SER A 64 1.49 -30.45 4.52
N GLY A 65 2.40 -29.76 5.23
CA GLY A 65 2.26 -29.45 6.65
C GLY A 65 1.35 -28.26 6.96
N LEU A 66 0.72 -27.63 5.95
CA LEU A 66 -0.11 -26.42 6.12
C LEU A 66 -1.60 -26.74 5.99
N MET A 67 -2.46 -25.78 6.33
CA MET A 67 -3.92 -25.92 6.15
C MET A 67 -4.34 -25.96 4.69
N GLY A 68 -3.53 -25.42 3.82
CA GLY A 68 -3.80 -25.36 2.41
C GLY A 68 -2.85 -24.47 1.66
N ILE A 69 -3.10 -24.32 0.38
CA ILE A 69 -2.32 -23.56 -0.56
C ILE A 69 -3.21 -22.76 -1.51
N MET A 70 -2.69 -21.65 -1.97
CA MET A 70 -3.30 -20.85 -3.01
C MET A 70 -2.27 -20.52 -4.06
N GLY A 71 -2.66 -20.47 -5.30
CA GLY A 71 -1.70 -20.11 -6.34
C GLY A 71 -2.29 -19.70 -7.65
N LYS A 72 -1.43 -19.00 -8.38
CA LYS A 72 -1.64 -18.67 -9.79
C LYS A 72 -1.30 -19.89 -10.61
N CYS A 73 -2.28 -20.58 -11.14
CA CYS A 73 -2.08 -21.84 -11.85
C CYS A 73 -2.67 -21.86 -13.26
N LEU A 74 -3.24 -20.75 -13.72
CA LEU A 74 -3.69 -20.57 -15.08
C LEU A 74 -2.70 -19.71 -15.88
N GLU A 75 -2.72 -19.87 -17.19
CA GLU A 75 -1.82 -19.19 -18.12
C GLU A 75 -1.93 -17.66 -18.04
N GLU A 76 -3.12 -17.15 -17.78
CA GLU A 76 -3.44 -15.74 -17.63
C GLU A 76 -2.44 -14.97 -16.74
N GLU A 77 -1.97 -15.61 -15.68
CA GLU A 77 -1.14 -14.98 -14.69
C GLU A 77 0.34 -15.38 -14.76
N CYS A 78 0.76 -15.98 -15.85
CA CYS A 78 2.13 -16.49 -15.99
C CYS A 78 3.18 -15.41 -16.28
N GLN A 79 2.79 -14.16 -16.56
CA GLN A 79 3.71 -13.03 -16.78
C GLN A 79 4.88 -13.37 -17.73
N GLY A 80 4.60 -14.00 -18.86
CA GLY A 80 5.61 -14.46 -19.83
C GLY A 80 6.48 -15.64 -19.38
N ARG A 81 6.18 -16.23 -18.22
CA ARG A 81 6.83 -17.46 -17.75
C ARG A 81 6.12 -18.70 -18.31
N GLN A 82 6.74 -19.87 -18.17
CA GLN A 82 6.11 -21.13 -18.50
C GLN A 82 4.73 -21.26 -17.84
N PRO A 83 3.72 -21.78 -18.52
CA PRO A 83 2.40 -22.04 -17.95
C PRO A 83 2.54 -22.79 -16.64
N ARG A 84 1.78 -22.36 -15.65
CA ARG A 84 1.83 -22.99 -14.33
C ARG A 84 0.97 -24.23 -14.39
N ASN A 85 1.47 -25.27 -13.71
CA ASN A 85 0.88 -26.58 -13.84
C ASN A 85 -0.23 -26.81 -12.82
N PRO A 86 -1.52 -26.76 -13.18
CA PRO A 86 -2.62 -27.07 -12.27
C PRO A 86 -2.60 -28.52 -11.79
N GLU A 87 -1.90 -29.43 -12.48
CA GLU A 87 -1.79 -30.82 -12.07
C GLU A 87 -1.14 -31.01 -10.71
N PHE A 88 -0.19 -30.14 -10.33
CA PHE A 88 0.41 -30.19 -9.00
C PHE A 88 -0.63 -29.94 -7.91
N PHE A 89 -1.53 -29.00 -8.13
CA PHE A 89 -2.62 -28.66 -7.21
C PHE A 89 -3.68 -29.75 -7.17
N THR A 90 -4.06 -30.30 -8.32
CA THR A 90 -4.98 -31.42 -8.42
C THR A 90 -4.42 -32.65 -7.70
N ARG A 91 -3.15 -33.00 -7.95
CA ARG A 91 -2.48 -34.10 -7.27
C ARG A 91 -2.34 -33.88 -5.77
N PHE A 92 -2.07 -32.62 -5.36
CA PHE A 92 -2.02 -32.24 -3.93
C PHE A 92 -3.39 -32.46 -3.28
N LYS A 93 -4.48 -31.99 -3.90
CA LYS A 93 -5.83 -32.16 -3.39
C LYS A 93 -6.24 -33.63 -3.30
N GLN A 94 -5.84 -34.45 -4.26
CA GLN A 94 -6.10 -35.90 -4.22
C GLN A 94 -5.40 -36.60 -3.05
N ARG A 95 -4.18 -36.18 -2.69
CA ARG A 95 -3.41 -36.72 -1.58
C ARG A 95 -3.77 -36.12 -0.21
N HIS A 96 -4.23 -34.89 -0.22
CA HIS A 96 -4.58 -34.10 0.96
C HIS A 96 -6.01 -33.54 0.84
N PRO A 97 -7.04 -34.38 0.84
CA PRO A 97 -8.43 -33.96 0.54
C PRO A 97 -8.97 -32.94 1.54
N ASN A 98 -8.48 -32.93 2.77
CA ASN A 98 -8.92 -32.03 3.83
C ASN A 98 -8.15 -30.69 3.85
N GLN A 99 -7.15 -30.50 3.01
CA GLN A 99 -6.44 -29.23 2.88
C GLN A 99 -7.06 -28.37 1.79
N VAL A 100 -7.17 -27.07 2.03
CA VAL A 100 -7.76 -26.12 1.08
C VAL A 100 -6.83 -25.86 -0.08
N VAL A 101 -7.38 -25.87 -1.29
CA VAL A 101 -6.69 -25.45 -2.52
C VAL A 101 -7.51 -24.38 -3.22
N LEU A 102 -6.95 -23.16 -3.33
CA LEU A 102 -7.61 -22.02 -3.97
C LEU A 102 -6.85 -21.52 -5.18
N LEU A 103 -7.60 -21.05 -6.19
CA LEU A 103 -7.05 -20.23 -7.27
C LEU A 103 -6.87 -18.81 -6.77
N HIS A 104 -5.71 -18.23 -7.02
CA HIS A 104 -5.53 -16.77 -6.96
C HIS A 104 -5.77 -16.19 -8.35
N LEU A 105 -6.72 -15.30 -8.48
CA LEU A 105 -7.13 -14.67 -9.74
C LEU A 105 -7.24 -13.16 -9.57
N ASN A 106 -6.83 -12.39 -10.57
CA ASN A 106 -7.07 -10.95 -10.54
C ASN A 106 -8.58 -10.67 -10.63
N GLY A 107 -9.11 -9.97 -9.63
CA GLY A 107 -10.54 -9.70 -9.49
C GLY A 107 -11.02 -8.45 -10.24
N ASN A 108 -10.12 -7.63 -10.78
CA ASN A 108 -10.46 -6.40 -11.49
C ASN A 108 -10.22 -6.45 -12.99
N SER A 109 -9.37 -7.35 -13.46
CA SER A 109 -8.82 -7.23 -14.80
C SER A 109 -8.34 -8.57 -15.34
N ARG A 110 -8.15 -8.64 -16.65
CA ARG A 110 -7.71 -9.82 -17.39
C ARG A 110 -6.67 -9.48 -18.44
N ASP A 111 -5.76 -10.42 -18.67
CA ASP A 111 -4.82 -10.39 -19.80
C ASP A 111 -5.58 -10.54 -21.13
N PRO A 112 -5.53 -9.53 -22.02
CA PRO A 112 -6.20 -9.62 -23.32
C PRO A 112 -5.59 -10.67 -24.26
N LEU A 113 -4.45 -11.26 -23.91
CA LEU A 113 -3.84 -12.35 -24.65
C LEU A 113 -4.30 -13.74 -24.17
N TYR A 114 -5.20 -13.80 -23.16
CA TYR A 114 -5.71 -15.04 -22.59
C TYR A 114 -7.24 -15.08 -22.65
N GLU A 115 -7.81 -15.89 -23.53
CA GLU A 115 -9.26 -16.08 -23.71
C GLU A 115 -10.05 -14.75 -23.77
N ALA A 116 -9.44 -13.69 -24.31
CA ALA A 116 -10.09 -12.37 -24.36
C ALA A 116 -11.25 -12.33 -25.36
N GLU A 117 -11.29 -13.25 -26.30
CA GLU A 117 -12.38 -13.42 -27.27
C GLU A 117 -13.71 -13.82 -26.63
N THR A 118 -13.71 -14.31 -25.37
CA THR A 118 -14.94 -14.57 -24.62
C THR A 118 -15.63 -13.30 -24.17
N PHE A 119 -14.92 -12.17 -24.20
CA PHE A 119 -15.39 -10.86 -23.77
C PHE A 119 -15.69 -9.95 -24.96
N PHE A 120 -16.85 -9.34 -24.89
CA PHE A 120 -17.28 -8.33 -25.85
C PHE A 120 -16.54 -6.99 -25.61
N PRO A 121 -16.29 -6.13 -26.61
CA PRO A 121 -15.61 -4.86 -26.40
C PRO A 121 -16.22 -3.99 -25.30
N GLY A 122 -17.55 -3.98 -25.15
CA GLY A 122 -18.23 -3.24 -24.08
C GLY A 122 -18.07 -3.83 -22.68
N HIS A 123 -17.47 -5.01 -22.55
CA HIS A 123 -17.16 -5.61 -21.25
C HIS A 123 -15.89 -5.06 -20.59
N TRP A 124 -15.14 -4.19 -21.31
CA TRP A 124 -13.95 -3.54 -20.82
C TRP A 124 -14.22 -2.09 -20.43
N ILE A 125 -13.40 -1.55 -19.56
CA ILE A 125 -13.45 -0.13 -19.19
C ILE A 125 -12.42 0.63 -20.02
N TYR A 126 -12.82 1.80 -20.49
CA TYR A 126 -11.97 2.69 -21.26
C TYR A 126 -11.75 4.01 -20.54
N ARG A 127 -10.66 4.69 -20.88
CA ARG A 127 -10.45 6.07 -20.47
C ARG A 127 -11.26 7.02 -21.36
N LYS A 128 -11.24 8.32 -21.05
CA LYS A 128 -11.93 9.33 -21.85
C LYS A 128 -11.64 9.15 -23.35
N ALA A 129 -12.69 9.05 -24.13
CA ALA A 129 -12.59 8.96 -25.57
C ALA A 129 -12.32 10.32 -26.23
N VAL A 130 -11.63 10.29 -27.35
CA VAL A 130 -11.36 11.46 -28.20
C VAL A 130 -11.86 11.22 -29.61
N THR A 131 -12.26 12.28 -30.31
CA THR A 131 -12.74 12.19 -31.68
C THR A 131 -11.60 11.92 -32.66
N ILE A 132 -11.81 11.02 -33.61
CA ILE A 132 -10.93 10.80 -34.76
C ILE A 132 -11.24 11.93 -35.78
N THR A 133 -10.20 12.71 -36.17
CA THR A 133 -10.35 13.93 -36.93
C THR A 133 -10.05 13.81 -38.41
N GLU A 134 -9.64 12.60 -38.86
CA GLU A 134 -9.45 12.25 -40.27
C GLU A 134 -9.94 10.82 -40.53
N ASP A 135 -10.30 10.48 -41.76
CA ASP A 135 -10.71 9.15 -42.15
C ASP A 135 -9.55 8.16 -41.97
N VAL A 136 -9.85 7.01 -41.38
CA VAL A 136 -8.89 5.89 -41.14
C VAL A 136 -9.31 4.73 -42.03
N PRO A 137 -8.48 4.30 -42.99
CA PRO A 137 -8.81 3.15 -43.86
C PRO A 137 -8.71 1.81 -43.13
N ALA A 138 -9.36 0.78 -43.64
CA ALA A 138 -9.31 -0.58 -43.13
C ALA A 138 -8.06 -1.35 -43.60
N GLU A 139 -6.89 -0.81 -43.30
CA GLU A 139 -5.61 -1.37 -43.77
C GLU A 139 -4.85 -2.00 -42.58
N PRO A 140 -4.23 -3.17 -42.76
CA PRO A 140 -3.38 -3.78 -41.77
C PRO A 140 -2.02 -3.08 -41.63
N GLY A 141 -1.31 -3.33 -40.54
CA GLY A 141 0.01 -2.78 -40.27
C GLY A 141 -0.02 -1.57 -39.36
N GLU A 142 0.90 -0.65 -39.50
CA GLU A 142 0.93 0.59 -38.74
C GLU A 142 0.16 1.69 -39.41
N SER A 143 -0.61 2.45 -38.67
CA SER A 143 -1.37 3.60 -39.14
C SER A 143 -1.17 4.80 -38.23
N VAL A 144 -1.09 6.00 -38.85
CA VAL A 144 -1.14 7.25 -38.10
C VAL A 144 -2.58 7.72 -38.07
N ILE A 145 -3.11 7.95 -36.85
CA ILE A 145 -4.49 8.39 -36.64
C ILE A 145 -4.46 9.79 -36.05
N HIS A 146 -5.20 10.70 -36.64
CA HIS A 146 -5.40 12.06 -36.17
C HIS A 146 -6.57 12.07 -35.18
N VAL A 147 -6.32 12.64 -34.00
CA VAL A 147 -7.31 12.72 -32.92
C VAL A 147 -7.49 14.13 -32.41
N SER A 148 -8.62 14.46 -31.82
CA SER A 148 -8.89 15.79 -31.26
C SER A 148 -7.99 16.17 -30.10
N ASP A 149 -7.48 15.17 -29.33
CA ASP A 149 -6.57 15.38 -28.20
C ASP A 149 -5.75 14.10 -27.95
N ALA A 150 -4.44 14.15 -28.20
CA ALA A 150 -3.55 13.02 -27.98
C ALA A 150 -3.04 12.88 -26.52
N ARG A 151 -3.32 13.84 -25.61
CA ARG A 151 -2.76 13.88 -24.25
C ARG A 151 -3.21 12.72 -23.36
N GLY A 152 -4.32 12.07 -23.70
CA GLY A 152 -4.84 10.89 -23.01
C GLY A 152 -4.04 9.63 -23.25
N PHE A 153 -3.24 9.54 -24.32
CA PHE A 153 -2.48 8.36 -24.70
C PHE A 153 -1.05 8.43 -24.20
N LYS A 154 -0.50 7.30 -23.79
CA LYS A 154 0.81 7.25 -23.13
C LYS A 154 1.66 6.12 -23.65
N THR A 155 2.92 6.42 -23.91
CA THR A 155 3.98 5.45 -24.15
C THR A 155 4.83 5.27 -22.89
N ASN A 156 5.53 4.15 -22.80
CA ASN A 156 6.42 3.82 -21.66
C ASN A 156 5.74 4.00 -20.31
N THR A 157 4.54 3.44 -20.17
CA THR A 157 3.73 3.50 -18.94
C THR A 157 3.77 2.19 -18.18
N GLY A 158 3.02 2.10 -17.08
CA GLY A 158 3.01 0.96 -16.19
C GLY A 158 4.17 0.98 -15.18
N ARG A 159 4.18 -0.01 -14.30
CA ARG A 159 5.11 -0.07 -13.15
C ARG A 159 6.58 -0.05 -13.57
N TYR A 160 6.91 -0.63 -14.71
CA TYR A 160 8.28 -0.73 -15.20
C TYR A 160 8.54 0.15 -16.44
N ARG A 161 7.61 1.01 -16.80
CA ARG A 161 7.65 1.81 -18.05
C ARG A 161 7.93 0.95 -19.29
N ALA A 162 7.39 -0.25 -19.32
CA ALA A 162 7.71 -1.26 -20.32
C ALA A 162 6.67 -1.36 -21.43
N HIS A 163 5.54 -0.68 -21.30
CA HIS A 163 4.42 -0.79 -22.23
C HIS A 163 3.86 0.55 -22.67
N ASN A 164 3.30 0.54 -23.87
CA ASN A 164 2.44 1.60 -24.38
C ASN A 164 0.97 1.23 -24.10
N ASP A 165 0.09 2.21 -24.14
CA ASP A 165 -1.34 1.99 -23.99
C ASP A 165 -1.88 1.07 -25.10
N ASP A 166 -2.84 0.21 -24.72
CA ASP A 166 -3.73 -0.44 -25.66
C ASP A 166 -4.93 0.46 -25.90
N ILE A 167 -5.38 0.56 -27.14
CA ILE A 167 -6.40 1.50 -27.57
C ILE A 167 -7.50 0.74 -28.30
N ALA A 168 -8.74 1.18 -28.13
CA ALA A 168 -9.83 0.79 -28.98
C ALA A 168 -10.27 1.97 -29.86
N LEU A 169 -10.57 1.66 -31.11
CA LEU A 169 -11.18 2.59 -32.08
C LEU A 169 -12.65 2.17 -32.21
N PHE A 170 -13.56 3.14 -32.18
CA PHE A 170 -15.00 2.92 -32.18
C PHE A 170 -15.69 3.75 -33.26
N GLY A 171 -16.64 3.15 -33.96
CA GLY A 171 -17.75 3.87 -34.56
C GLY A 171 -18.65 4.46 -33.49
N MET A 172 -19.57 5.32 -33.88
CA MET A 172 -20.56 5.93 -32.98
C MET A 172 -21.96 5.53 -33.38
N LYS A 173 -22.79 5.21 -32.39
CA LYS A 173 -24.21 4.91 -32.57
C LYS A 173 -25.00 5.48 -31.40
N ASP A 174 -26.02 6.28 -31.69
CA ASP A 174 -26.90 6.89 -30.66
C ASP A 174 -26.14 7.64 -29.55
N GLY A 175 -25.04 8.31 -29.92
CA GLY A 175 -24.21 9.09 -28.98
C GLY A 175 -23.23 8.26 -28.14
N LYS A 176 -23.28 6.93 -28.24
CA LYS A 176 -22.40 5.97 -27.53
C LYS A 176 -21.46 5.26 -28.51
N HIS A 177 -20.51 4.52 -27.97
CA HIS A 177 -19.62 3.67 -28.75
C HIS A 177 -20.43 2.59 -29.50
N ASP A 178 -20.18 2.41 -30.78
CA ASP A 178 -20.70 1.27 -31.55
C ASP A 178 -19.79 0.06 -31.32
N TRP A 179 -20.20 -0.78 -30.39
CA TRP A 179 -19.46 -1.97 -30.02
C TRP A 179 -19.35 -3.04 -31.12
N GLN A 180 -20.22 -2.99 -32.15
CA GLN A 180 -20.14 -3.87 -33.32
C GLN A 180 -19.12 -3.34 -34.33
N HIS A 181 -18.76 -2.03 -34.24
CA HIS A 181 -17.75 -1.37 -35.06
C HIS A 181 -16.59 -0.91 -34.18
N CYS A 182 -15.87 -1.89 -33.63
CA CYS A 182 -14.77 -1.69 -32.70
C CYS A 182 -13.54 -2.47 -33.13
N GLU A 183 -12.37 -1.82 -33.09
CA GLU A 183 -11.07 -2.42 -33.35
C GLU A 183 -10.12 -2.15 -32.19
N HIS A 184 -9.46 -3.19 -31.71
CA HIS A 184 -8.38 -3.04 -30.74
C HIS A 184 -7.03 -2.86 -31.46
N VAL A 185 -6.28 -1.87 -31.02
CA VAL A 185 -4.99 -1.49 -31.60
C VAL A 185 -3.95 -1.26 -30.50
N GLN A 186 -2.70 -1.45 -30.83
CA GLN A 186 -1.59 -1.20 -29.90
C GLN A 186 -0.90 0.12 -30.24
N LEU A 187 -0.74 0.99 -29.25
CA LEU A 187 -0.04 2.26 -29.42
C LEU A 187 1.45 2.02 -29.69
N VAL A 188 1.99 2.64 -30.73
CA VAL A 188 3.42 2.64 -31.07
C VAL A 188 4.06 3.97 -30.65
N LEU A 189 3.45 5.10 -31.03
CA LEU A 189 4.00 6.44 -30.79
C LEU A 189 2.88 7.46 -30.60
N VAL A 190 3.13 8.50 -29.82
CA VAL A 190 2.25 9.67 -29.68
C VAL A 190 3.01 10.92 -30.09
N ASN A 191 2.41 11.73 -30.98
CA ASN A 191 2.87 13.08 -31.25
C ASN A 191 1.87 14.08 -30.64
N TYR A 192 2.20 14.60 -29.47
CA TYR A 192 1.32 15.54 -28.76
C TYR A 192 1.16 16.89 -29.47
N GLY A 193 2.17 17.34 -30.23
CA GLY A 193 2.12 18.61 -30.99
C GLY A 193 1.20 18.55 -32.20
N ALA A 194 1.17 17.40 -32.88
CA ALA A 194 0.32 17.15 -34.03
C ALA A 194 -1.04 16.52 -33.69
N ASN A 195 -1.28 16.17 -32.44
CA ASN A 195 -2.43 15.39 -32.02
C ASN A 195 -2.61 14.08 -32.82
N THR A 196 -1.51 13.33 -33.00
CA THR A 196 -1.57 12.04 -33.69
C THR A 196 -1.09 10.90 -32.81
N ILE A 197 -1.65 9.71 -33.06
CA ILE A 197 -1.19 8.44 -32.52
C ILE A 197 -0.81 7.52 -33.66
N THR A 198 0.34 6.88 -33.57
CA THR A 198 0.71 5.77 -34.45
C THR A 198 0.37 4.47 -33.75
N VAL A 199 -0.40 3.63 -34.41
CA VAL A 199 -0.92 2.37 -33.83
C VAL A 199 -0.67 1.20 -34.75
N LYS A 200 -0.47 0.03 -34.17
CA LYS A 200 -0.52 -1.25 -34.87
C LYS A 200 -1.98 -1.71 -34.94
N ARG A 201 -2.44 -2.00 -36.15
CA ARG A 201 -3.84 -2.34 -36.44
C ARG A 201 -4.16 -3.80 -36.21
N GLY A 202 -5.44 -4.11 -35.98
CA GLY A 202 -5.95 -5.46 -35.88
C GLY A 202 -5.32 -6.31 -34.77
N CYS A 203 -5.17 -5.76 -33.57
CA CYS A 203 -4.62 -6.46 -32.41
C CYS A 203 -5.73 -7.18 -31.61
N TYR A 204 -5.31 -8.09 -30.73
CA TYR A 204 -6.18 -8.77 -29.77
C TYR A 204 -7.42 -9.43 -30.39
N GLY A 205 -7.24 -10.12 -31.51
CA GLY A 205 -8.31 -10.83 -32.21
C GLY A 205 -9.23 -9.95 -33.07
N SER A 206 -9.09 -8.63 -33.02
CA SER A 206 -9.83 -7.72 -33.90
C SER A 206 -9.25 -7.68 -35.32
N LYS A 207 -10.04 -7.14 -36.28
CA LYS A 207 -9.59 -6.93 -37.65
C LYS A 207 -9.54 -5.42 -37.92
N PRO A 208 -8.65 -4.95 -38.82
CA PRO A 208 -8.65 -3.56 -39.24
C PRO A 208 -10.01 -3.16 -39.83
N LEU A 209 -10.56 -2.06 -39.32
CA LEU A 209 -11.83 -1.47 -39.75
C LEU A 209 -11.61 -0.03 -40.27
N ALA A 210 -12.51 0.44 -41.13
CA ALA A 210 -12.48 1.84 -41.53
C ALA A 210 -13.24 2.72 -40.53
N PHE A 211 -12.68 3.86 -40.15
CA PHE A 211 -13.28 4.82 -39.25
C PHE A 211 -13.45 6.19 -39.90
N LYS A 212 -14.62 6.78 -39.77
CA LYS A 212 -14.99 8.05 -40.39
C LYS A 212 -14.61 9.21 -39.50
N LYS A 213 -14.07 10.24 -40.12
CA LYS A 213 -13.77 11.54 -39.55
C LYS A 213 -14.99 12.11 -38.81
N ASN A 214 -14.77 12.56 -37.57
CA ASN A 214 -15.76 13.18 -36.69
C ASN A 214 -16.96 12.29 -36.31
N GLU A 215 -17.04 11.06 -36.82
CA GLU A 215 -18.07 10.07 -36.52
C GLU A 215 -17.50 8.89 -35.73
N SER A 216 -16.21 8.93 -35.41
CA SER A 216 -15.49 7.85 -34.72
C SER A 216 -14.67 8.38 -33.57
N ARG A 217 -14.39 7.52 -32.63
CA ARG A 217 -13.60 7.84 -31.41
C ARG A 217 -12.45 6.86 -31.20
N ALA A 218 -11.46 7.30 -30.43
CA ALA A 218 -10.37 6.47 -29.92
C ALA A 218 -10.31 6.61 -28.41
N ALA A 219 -10.16 5.49 -27.69
CA ALA A 219 -9.98 5.49 -26.25
C ALA A 219 -8.95 4.45 -25.81
N ALA A 220 -8.11 4.78 -24.84
CA ALA A 220 -7.20 3.81 -24.24
C ALA A 220 -7.95 2.95 -23.23
N HIS A 221 -7.59 1.68 -23.13
CA HIS A 221 -8.10 0.80 -22.09
C HIS A 221 -7.70 1.31 -20.70
N GLN A 222 -8.61 1.20 -19.73
CA GLN A 222 -8.24 1.25 -18.34
C GLN A 222 -7.55 -0.07 -18.01
N ALA A 223 -6.28 0.01 -17.60
CA ALA A 223 -5.43 -1.16 -17.46
C ALA A 223 -4.49 -1.04 -16.26
N GLU A 224 -3.96 -2.17 -15.83
CA GLU A 224 -2.95 -2.26 -14.79
C GLU A 224 -1.83 -3.23 -15.18
N GLY A 225 -0.77 -3.21 -14.43
CA GLY A 225 0.35 -4.13 -14.64
C GLY A 225 1.68 -3.42 -14.86
N PRO A 226 2.58 -4.13 -15.49
CA PRO A 226 2.45 -5.32 -16.38
C PRO A 226 2.41 -6.67 -15.64
N TRP A 227 1.29 -7.32 -15.59
CA TRP A 227 1.12 -8.60 -14.88
C TRP A 227 0.72 -9.77 -15.79
N GLY A 228 0.23 -9.49 -17.00
CA GLY A 228 -0.20 -10.46 -17.98
C GLY A 228 0.95 -11.20 -18.69
N ARG A 229 0.58 -12.02 -19.66
CA ARG A 229 1.49 -12.77 -20.51
C ARG A 229 2.49 -11.83 -21.19
N ASN A 230 3.77 -12.23 -21.25
CA ASN A 230 4.85 -11.40 -21.81
C ASN A 230 4.96 -10.00 -21.18
N ASN A 231 4.63 -9.87 -19.90
CA ASN A 231 4.55 -8.60 -19.17
C ASN A 231 3.52 -7.61 -19.76
N HIS A 232 2.46 -8.10 -20.34
CA HIS A 232 1.39 -7.29 -20.88
C HIS A 232 0.54 -6.64 -19.79
N PHE A 233 -0.25 -5.62 -20.15
CA PHE A 233 -1.26 -5.05 -19.28
C PHE A 233 -2.46 -6.00 -19.13
N LEU A 234 -3.14 -5.91 -17.98
CA LEU A 234 -4.46 -6.48 -17.75
C LEU A 234 -5.50 -5.39 -17.98
N TRP A 235 -6.53 -5.66 -18.77
CA TRP A 235 -7.65 -4.75 -19.02
C TRP A 235 -8.73 -4.91 -17.96
N TYR A 236 -9.32 -3.79 -17.50
CA TYR A 236 -10.30 -3.79 -16.43
C TYR A 236 -11.65 -4.31 -16.89
N TYR A 237 -12.22 -5.20 -16.09
CA TYR A 237 -13.60 -5.66 -16.24
C TYR A 237 -14.61 -4.56 -15.95
N ASN A 238 -15.67 -4.51 -16.74
CA ASN A 238 -16.79 -3.61 -16.53
C ASN A 238 -17.88 -4.29 -15.70
N PHE A 239 -17.77 -4.23 -14.37
CA PHE A 239 -18.80 -4.74 -13.46
C PHE A 239 -19.99 -3.78 -13.28
N SER A 240 -20.00 -2.60 -13.89
CA SER A 240 -21.11 -1.65 -13.75
C SER A 240 -22.45 -2.31 -14.11
N ILE A 241 -23.51 -1.96 -13.38
CA ILE A 241 -24.88 -2.36 -13.75
C ILE A 241 -25.32 -1.77 -15.11
N HIS A 242 -24.56 -0.82 -15.64
CA HIS A 242 -24.72 -0.24 -16.98
C HIS A 242 -23.76 -0.88 -18.02
N CYS A 243 -23.09 -1.98 -17.65
CA CYS A 243 -22.21 -2.68 -18.57
C CYS A 243 -22.97 -3.06 -19.85
N PRO A 244 -22.45 -2.71 -21.03
CA PRO A 244 -23.03 -3.09 -22.30
C PRO A 244 -23.17 -4.62 -22.42
N LYS A 245 -24.25 -5.05 -23.03
CA LYS A 245 -24.52 -6.48 -23.26
C LYS A 245 -24.06 -6.89 -24.64
N ASP A 246 -23.52 -8.09 -24.73
CA ASP A 246 -23.15 -8.71 -26.00
C ASP A 246 -24.38 -9.21 -26.79
N ALA A 247 -24.15 -9.89 -27.93
CA ALA A 247 -25.20 -10.40 -28.80
C ALA A 247 -26.09 -11.48 -28.15
N GLU A 248 -25.57 -12.13 -27.07
CA GLU A 248 -26.35 -13.11 -26.29
C GLU A 248 -27.07 -12.48 -25.11
N GLY A 249 -26.96 -11.16 -24.93
CA GLY A 249 -27.54 -10.40 -23.83
C GLY A 249 -26.75 -10.50 -22.52
N LYS A 250 -25.51 -10.96 -22.55
CA LYS A 250 -24.63 -11.13 -21.40
C LYS A 250 -23.77 -9.91 -21.13
N THR A 251 -23.59 -9.62 -19.86
CA THR A 251 -22.65 -8.61 -19.34
C THR A 251 -21.25 -9.19 -19.12
N CYS A 252 -20.29 -8.35 -18.76
CA CYS A 252 -18.97 -8.81 -18.30
C CYS A 252 -19.09 -9.79 -17.12
N SER A 253 -19.94 -9.49 -16.14
CA SER A 253 -20.18 -10.36 -14.98
C SER A 253 -20.67 -11.74 -15.39
N ASP A 254 -21.63 -11.81 -16.32
CA ASP A 254 -22.17 -13.08 -16.81
C ASP A 254 -21.09 -13.92 -17.49
N ARG A 255 -20.23 -13.28 -18.32
CA ARG A 255 -19.13 -13.98 -19.01
C ARG A 255 -18.08 -14.49 -18.05
N LEU A 256 -17.69 -13.68 -17.07
CA LEU A 256 -16.71 -14.11 -16.07
C LEU A 256 -17.26 -15.27 -15.21
N VAL A 257 -18.54 -15.22 -14.82
CA VAL A 257 -19.18 -16.33 -14.10
C VAL A 257 -19.20 -17.60 -14.95
N ASP A 258 -19.49 -17.51 -16.25
CA ASP A 258 -19.45 -18.66 -17.16
C ASP A 258 -18.04 -19.25 -17.28
N ASP A 259 -16.99 -18.42 -17.40
CA ASP A 259 -15.60 -18.86 -17.44
C ASP A 259 -15.20 -19.57 -16.13
N LEU A 260 -15.51 -18.97 -14.98
CA LEU A 260 -15.25 -19.58 -13.68
C LEU A 260 -15.98 -20.91 -13.53
N ALA A 261 -17.26 -20.98 -13.93
CA ALA A 261 -18.03 -22.22 -13.87
C ALA A 261 -17.45 -23.31 -14.80
N ARG A 262 -16.91 -22.93 -15.95
CA ARG A 262 -16.21 -23.84 -16.88
C ARG A 262 -14.89 -24.34 -16.30
N TRP A 263 -14.12 -23.49 -15.63
CA TRP A 263 -12.84 -23.89 -15.05
C TRP A 263 -12.98 -24.78 -13.82
N PHE A 264 -13.89 -24.46 -12.92
CA PHE A 264 -14.12 -25.20 -11.67
C PHE A 264 -15.15 -26.32 -11.79
N GLY A 265 -15.91 -26.37 -12.90
CA GLY A 265 -16.90 -27.42 -13.14
C GLY A 265 -16.25 -28.78 -13.40
N LYS A 266 -17.06 -29.85 -13.32
CA LYS A 266 -16.62 -31.22 -13.53
C LYS A 266 -15.89 -31.39 -14.87
N GLY A 267 -14.65 -31.88 -14.82
CA GLY A 267 -13.77 -32.02 -15.99
C GLY A 267 -13.07 -30.72 -16.42
N GLY A 268 -13.30 -29.61 -15.76
CA GLY A 268 -12.54 -28.40 -15.96
C GLY A 268 -11.14 -28.48 -15.36
N PRO A 269 -10.22 -27.56 -15.73
CA PRO A 269 -8.84 -27.62 -15.26
C PRO A 269 -8.69 -27.43 -13.75
N LEU A 270 -9.68 -26.91 -13.06
CA LEU A 270 -9.69 -26.61 -11.63
C LEU A 270 -10.81 -27.34 -10.87
N ASP A 271 -11.33 -28.43 -11.41
CA ASP A 271 -12.45 -29.16 -10.81
C ASP A 271 -12.14 -29.75 -9.43
N ALA A 272 -10.85 -29.92 -9.10
CA ALA A 272 -10.39 -30.37 -7.80
C ALA A 272 -10.26 -29.24 -6.75
N PHE A 273 -10.34 -27.96 -7.14
CA PHE A 273 -10.12 -26.84 -6.25
C PHE A 273 -11.36 -26.54 -5.39
N ASP A 274 -11.12 -26.04 -4.16
CA ASP A 274 -12.19 -25.70 -3.22
C ASP A 274 -12.78 -24.30 -3.46
N GLY A 275 -12.13 -23.47 -4.26
CA GLY A 275 -12.57 -22.12 -4.51
C GLY A 275 -11.50 -21.21 -5.07
N LEU A 276 -11.73 -19.92 -4.90
CA LEU A 276 -10.82 -18.89 -5.39
C LEU A 276 -10.69 -17.69 -4.44
N GLU A 277 -9.63 -16.93 -4.67
CA GLU A 277 -9.43 -15.60 -4.13
C GLU A 277 -9.26 -14.60 -5.27
N PHE A 278 -9.98 -13.49 -5.17
CA PHE A 278 -9.86 -12.36 -6.07
C PHE A 278 -8.86 -11.32 -5.54
N ASP A 279 -7.67 -11.25 -6.14
CA ASP A 279 -6.73 -10.15 -5.92
C ASP A 279 -7.30 -8.83 -6.50
N VAL A 280 -7.02 -7.70 -5.84
CA VAL A 280 -7.42 -6.33 -6.25
C VAL A 280 -8.91 -6.15 -6.61
N HIS A 281 -9.79 -6.93 -6.04
CA HIS A 281 -11.23 -6.88 -6.30
C HIS A 281 -11.91 -5.71 -5.60
N PHE A 282 -11.89 -4.52 -6.20
CA PHE A 282 -12.40 -3.28 -5.61
C PHE A 282 -13.87 -3.00 -5.97
N ASN A 283 -14.54 -2.23 -5.13
CA ASN A 283 -15.89 -1.73 -5.38
C ASN A 283 -15.92 -0.35 -6.03
N THR A 284 -14.81 0.12 -6.56
CA THR A 284 -14.66 1.39 -7.29
C THR A 284 -13.76 1.17 -8.49
N THR A 285 -13.95 1.95 -9.53
CA THR A 285 -13.14 1.90 -10.74
C THR A 285 -12.78 3.30 -11.23
N ARG A 286 -12.14 3.37 -12.37
CA ARG A 286 -11.83 4.59 -13.13
C ARG A 286 -12.21 4.35 -14.58
N GLY A 287 -12.55 5.41 -15.29
CA GLY A 287 -12.86 5.33 -16.70
C GLY A 287 -14.35 5.49 -17.01
N ASP A 288 -14.70 5.19 -18.23
CA ASP A 288 -16.03 5.20 -18.81
C ASP A 288 -16.65 3.81 -18.64
N THR A 289 -17.76 3.69 -17.91
CA THR A 289 -18.41 2.41 -17.63
C THR A 289 -19.73 2.21 -18.36
N ASP A 290 -20.26 3.23 -19.06
CA ASP A 290 -21.51 3.12 -19.82
C ASP A 290 -21.35 3.34 -21.34
N GLY A 291 -20.12 3.63 -21.81
CA GLY A 291 -19.75 3.73 -23.22
C GLY A 291 -20.13 5.04 -23.88
N ASP A 292 -20.36 6.09 -23.12
CA ASP A 292 -20.67 7.43 -23.67
C ASP A 292 -19.41 8.24 -24.07
N GLY A 293 -18.21 7.72 -23.73
CA GLY A 293 -16.91 8.32 -23.99
C GLY A 293 -16.44 9.31 -22.94
N LEU A 294 -17.18 9.48 -21.85
CA LEU A 294 -16.81 10.29 -20.69
C LEU A 294 -16.44 9.41 -19.50
N GLU A 295 -15.49 9.85 -18.68
CA GLU A 295 -15.10 9.09 -17.49
C GLU A 295 -16.09 9.35 -16.34
N ASP A 296 -17.01 8.43 -16.10
CA ASP A 296 -17.93 8.40 -14.97
C ASP A 296 -17.32 7.77 -13.70
N HIS A 297 -16.20 7.02 -13.83
CA HIS A 297 -15.51 6.31 -12.74
C HIS A 297 -16.41 5.33 -11.96
N GLY A 298 -17.44 4.79 -12.62
CA GLY A 298 -18.44 3.91 -12.04
C GLY A 298 -19.55 4.61 -11.27
N PHE A 299 -19.59 5.95 -11.29
CA PHE A 299 -20.61 6.76 -10.64
C PHE A 299 -21.51 7.42 -11.68
N ILE A 300 -22.74 6.96 -11.79
CA ILE A 300 -23.78 7.53 -12.65
C ILE A 300 -24.93 7.99 -11.74
N ASP A 301 -25.43 9.21 -11.97
CA ASP A 301 -26.47 9.86 -11.14
C ASP A 301 -26.14 9.88 -9.63
N GLY A 302 -24.85 10.03 -9.31
CA GLY A 302 -24.37 10.10 -7.94
C GLY A 302 -24.27 8.77 -7.22
N LYS A 303 -24.64 7.65 -7.85
CA LYS A 303 -24.57 6.29 -7.30
C LYS A 303 -23.33 5.55 -7.80
N ASN A 304 -22.74 4.73 -6.94
CA ASN A 304 -21.66 3.82 -7.30
C ASN A 304 -22.21 2.58 -8.01
N ASN A 305 -22.53 2.70 -9.29
CA ASN A 305 -23.10 1.63 -10.11
C ASN A 305 -22.12 0.50 -10.38
N TYR A 306 -20.83 0.80 -10.38
CA TYR A 306 -19.78 -0.23 -10.45
C TYR A 306 -19.76 -1.08 -9.18
N GLY A 307 -19.76 -0.47 -8.00
CA GLY A 307 -19.78 -1.20 -6.73
C GLY A 307 -21.05 -2.03 -6.53
N ILE A 308 -22.21 -1.55 -6.97
CA ILE A 308 -23.46 -2.32 -7.00
C ILE A 308 -23.29 -3.55 -7.89
N GLY A 309 -22.72 -3.38 -9.08
CA GLY A 309 -22.46 -4.49 -10.01
C GLY A 309 -21.46 -5.52 -9.48
N VAL A 310 -20.46 -5.10 -8.68
CA VAL A 310 -19.55 -6.03 -7.98
C VAL A 310 -20.33 -6.92 -7.00
N VAL A 311 -21.35 -6.38 -6.32
CA VAL A 311 -22.21 -7.18 -5.44
C VAL A 311 -23.07 -8.15 -6.26
N GLU A 312 -23.66 -7.68 -7.37
CA GLU A 312 -24.44 -8.54 -8.27
C GLU A 312 -23.60 -9.67 -8.87
N PHE A 313 -22.36 -9.36 -9.31
CA PHE A 313 -21.40 -10.38 -9.74
C PHE A 313 -21.17 -11.43 -8.64
N GLY A 314 -20.95 -10.99 -7.40
CA GLY A 314 -20.76 -11.91 -6.28
C GLY A 314 -21.97 -12.81 -6.04
N ARG A 315 -23.20 -12.28 -6.16
CA ARG A 315 -24.45 -13.06 -6.05
C ARG A 315 -24.59 -14.07 -7.18
N GLN A 316 -24.33 -13.65 -8.43
CA GLN A 316 -24.36 -14.53 -9.60
C GLN A 316 -23.33 -15.67 -9.46
N LEU A 317 -22.11 -15.33 -9.05
CA LEU A 317 -21.05 -16.32 -8.84
C LEU A 317 -21.44 -17.33 -7.75
N ARG A 318 -21.95 -16.86 -6.60
CA ARG A 318 -22.41 -17.73 -5.53
C ARG A 318 -23.55 -18.65 -5.99
N ALA A 319 -24.53 -18.11 -6.68
CA ALA A 319 -25.64 -18.88 -7.20
C ALA A 319 -25.18 -19.96 -8.21
N ARG A 320 -24.16 -19.65 -9.02
CA ARG A 320 -23.62 -20.55 -10.04
C ARG A 320 -22.72 -21.65 -9.48
N MET A 321 -21.89 -21.29 -8.49
CA MET A 321 -20.88 -22.20 -7.92
C MET A 321 -21.39 -23.00 -6.72
N GLY A 322 -22.52 -22.61 -6.13
CA GLY A 322 -23.10 -23.29 -4.97
C GLY A 322 -22.54 -22.83 -3.63
N GLU A 323 -23.05 -23.47 -2.57
CA GLU A 323 -22.82 -23.07 -1.19
C GLU A 323 -21.43 -23.48 -0.69
N ASP A 324 -20.92 -24.60 -1.19
CA ASP A 324 -19.66 -25.23 -0.77
C ASP A 324 -18.43 -24.69 -1.49
N PHE A 325 -18.59 -23.67 -2.33
CA PHE A 325 -17.50 -23.04 -3.03
C PHE A 325 -16.93 -21.86 -2.23
N ILE A 326 -15.64 -21.86 -1.93
CA ILE A 326 -14.99 -20.77 -1.19
C ILE A 326 -14.78 -19.59 -2.14
N ILE A 327 -15.36 -18.45 -1.80
CA ILE A 327 -15.10 -17.18 -2.47
C ILE A 327 -14.48 -16.22 -1.46
N GLN A 328 -13.30 -15.71 -1.80
CA GLN A 328 -12.57 -14.77 -0.98
C GLN A 328 -12.08 -13.63 -1.86
N ALA A 329 -11.83 -12.47 -1.30
CA ALA A 329 -11.34 -11.33 -2.05
C ALA A 329 -10.37 -10.47 -1.24
N ASP A 330 -9.41 -9.85 -1.92
CA ASP A 330 -8.58 -8.80 -1.35
C ASP A 330 -9.47 -7.66 -0.83
N GLY A 331 -9.36 -7.43 0.43
CA GLY A 331 -10.25 -6.50 1.12
C GLY A 331 -9.73 -5.10 1.20
N ALA A 332 -8.46 -4.93 1.26
CA ALA A 332 -7.84 -3.63 1.31
C ALA A 332 -6.33 -3.67 1.47
N LEU A 333 -5.69 -2.72 0.85
CA LEU A 333 -4.30 -2.35 1.04
C LEU A 333 -4.24 -1.15 2.01
N GLY A 334 -3.80 -1.36 3.25
CA GLY A 334 -3.51 -0.30 4.22
C GLY A 334 -4.61 0.78 4.37
N LYS A 335 -4.22 2.01 4.66
CA LYS A 335 -5.12 3.15 4.90
C LYS A 335 -6.05 3.52 3.73
N GLY A 336 -5.70 3.15 2.50
CA GLY A 336 -6.42 3.58 1.30
C GLY A 336 -7.46 2.59 0.77
N GLY A 337 -7.35 1.32 1.11
CA GLY A 337 -8.15 0.24 0.53
C GLY A 337 -9.50 -0.03 1.20
N ALA A 338 -9.90 0.82 2.07
CA ALA A 338 -10.95 0.61 3.04
C ALA A 338 -12.38 0.64 2.50
N ARG A 339 -12.58 1.01 1.25
CA ARG A 339 -13.93 1.08 0.66
C ARG A 339 -14.41 -0.24 0.08
N SER A 340 -13.79 -1.33 0.46
CA SER A 340 -14.02 -2.65 -0.11
C SER A 340 -14.88 -3.58 0.76
N GLN A 341 -15.59 -3.03 1.76
CA GLN A 341 -16.53 -3.83 2.57
C GLN A 341 -17.85 -4.04 1.81
N ARG A 342 -17.79 -4.86 0.79
CA ARG A 342 -18.90 -5.34 -0.03
C ARG A 342 -18.94 -6.86 0.00
N ASN A 343 -20.03 -7.41 -0.49
CA ASN A 343 -20.23 -8.86 -0.61
C ASN A 343 -20.18 -9.63 0.72
N TRP A 344 -20.27 -8.93 1.87
CA TRP A 344 -20.42 -9.60 3.15
C TRP A 344 -21.73 -10.43 3.17
N GLY A 345 -21.65 -11.62 3.71
CA GLY A 345 -22.75 -12.59 3.62
C GLY A 345 -22.81 -13.37 2.29
N ILE A 346 -22.07 -12.94 1.26
CA ILE A 346 -21.90 -13.65 -0.01
C ILE A 346 -20.55 -14.36 -0.05
N TYR A 347 -19.47 -13.60 0.21
CA TYR A 347 -18.11 -14.12 0.25
C TYR A 347 -17.77 -14.71 1.61
N ASN A 348 -16.87 -15.69 1.60
CA ASN A 348 -16.43 -16.38 2.82
C ASN A 348 -15.42 -15.57 3.63
N GLY A 349 -14.76 -14.59 3.03
CA GLY A 349 -13.78 -13.82 3.76
C GLY A 349 -13.00 -12.82 2.93
N ILE A 350 -11.98 -12.29 3.58
CA ILE A 350 -11.17 -11.18 3.09
C ILE A 350 -9.68 -11.46 3.32
N GLU A 351 -8.87 -11.01 2.38
CA GLU A 351 -7.43 -10.87 2.56
C GLU A 351 -7.10 -9.52 3.21
N SER A 352 -6.08 -9.48 4.05
CA SER A 352 -5.38 -8.26 4.45
C SER A 352 -3.94 -8.32 3.99
N GLU A 353 -3.68 -7.74 2.82
CA GLU A 353 -2.35 -7.70 2.24
C GLU A 353 -1.42 -6.79 3.06
N GLY A 354 -0.40 -7.39 3.70
CA GLY A 354 0.65 -6.65 4.41
C GLY A 354 0.21 -5.93 5.68
N TRP A 355 -0.85 -6.37 6.33
CA TRP A 355 -1.25 -5.87 7.65
C TRP A 355 -0.97 -6.92 8.74
N PRO A 356 -0.57 -6.55 9.97
CA PRO A 356 0.14 -5.30 10.32
C PRO A 356 1.41 -5.13 9.49
N ASN A 357 1.67 -3.91 9.03
CA ASN A 357 2.78 -3.66 8.12
C ASN A 357 4.13 -3.85 8.82
N LEU A 358 4.93 -4.79 8.33
CA LEU A 358 6.24 -5.11 8.89
C LEU A 358 7.26 -3.98 8.75
N HIS A 359 7.11 -3.15 7.74
CA HIS A 359 8.01 -2.04 7.45
C HIS A 359 7.55 -0.73 8.07
N GLU A 360 6.32 -0.67 8.54
CA GLU A 360 5.79 0.49 9.20
C GLU A 360 6.26 0.50 10.66
N TRP A 361 7.12 1.43 10.99
CA TRP A 361 7.64 1.57 12.34
C TRP A 361 6.54 1.85 13.36
N GLU A 362 5.46 2.47 12.91
CA GLU A 362 4.40 2.96 13.76
C GLU A 362 3.17 2.04 13.84
N ILE A 363 3.02 1.12 12.91
CA ILE A 363 1.81 0.29 12.77
C ILE A 363 0.55 1.16 12.76
N ASP A 364 0.57 2.21 11.94
CA ASP A 364 -0.47 3.26 11.94
C ASP A 364 -1.88 2.74 11.66
N ASP A 365 -2.03 1.61 10.97
CA ASP A 365 -3.32 1.04 10.62
C ASP A 365 -3.75 -0.13 11.52
N TRP A 366 -3.14 -0.27 12.71
CA TRP A 366 -3.45 -1.36 13.65
C TRP A 366 -4.95 -1.54 13.84
N SER A 367 -5.65 -0.49 14.23
CA SER A 367 -7.09 -0.53 14.47
C SER A 367 -7.90 -0.77 13.19
N GLY A 368 -7.51 -0.17 12.07
CA GLY A 368 -8.20 -0.39 10.79
C GLY A 368 -8.16 -1.86 10.36
N GLY A 369 -7.03 -2.53 10.53
CA GLY A 369 -6.91 -3.94 10.25
C GLY A 369 -7.68 -4.83 11.23
N LEU A 370 -7.62 -4.55 12.54
CA LEU A 370 -8.44 -5.27 13.52
C LEU A 370 -9.93 -5.14 13.20
N ASN A 371 -10.42 -3.92 13.00
CA ASN A 371 -11.83 -3.68 12.67
C ASN A 371 -12.26 -4.44 11.41
N ARG A 372 -11.42 -4.47 10.40
CA ARG A 372 -11.69 -5.22 9.16
C ARG A 372 -11.87 -6.71 9.43
N HIS A 373 -10.96 -7.32 10.16
CA HIS A 373 -11.02 -8.74 10.46
C HIS A 373 -12.18 -9.10 11.39
N PHE A 374 -12.46 -8.30 12.42
CA PHE A 374 -13.62 -8.51 13.29
C PHE A 374 -14.94 -8.32 12.53
N PHE A 375 -15.03 -7.31 11.65
CA PHE A 375 -16.23 -7.11 10.84
C PHE A 375 -16.51 -8.33 9.94
N TRP A 376 -15.49 -8.84 9.26
CA TRP A 376 -15.64 -10.00 8.39
C TRP A 376 -15.82 -11.31 9.18
N GLN A 377 -15.24 -11.45 10.35
CA GLN A 377 -15.54 -12.59 11.23
C GLN A 377 -17.02 -12.70 11.55
N GLU A 378 -17.69 -11.57 11.81
CA GLU A 378 -19.11 -11.54 12.15
C GLU A 378 -20.04 -11.62 10.94
N ASN A 379 -19.62 -11.08 9.79
CA ASN A 379 -20.48 -10.84 8.64
C ASN A 379 -20.16 -11.71 7.41
N ALA A 380 -19.04 -12.41 7.37
CA ALA A 380 -18.72 -13.31 6.27
C ALA A 380 -19.73 -14.46 6.16
N ARG A 381 -19.92 -14.96 4.94
CA ARG A 381 -20.59 -16.24 4.76
C ARG A 381 -19.81 -17.33 5.47
N LYS A 382 -20.51 -18.23 6.14
CA LYS A 382 -19.86 -19.35 6.82
C LYS A 382 -19.62 -20.50 5.82
N PRO A 383 -18.49 -21.20 5.95
CA PRO A 383 -17.42 -20.98 6.93
C PRO A 383 -16.61 -19.71 6.61
N ALA A 384 -16.26 -18.94 7.64
CA ALA A 384 -15.45 -17.75 7.46
C ALA A 384 -14.00 -18.12 7.09
N PHE A 385 -13.49 -17.51 6.03
CA PHE A 385 -12.13 -17.71 5.53
C PHE A 385 -11.43 -16.38 5.37
N ASN A 386 -10.95 -15.82 6.47
CA ASN A 386 -10.20 -14.58 6.50
C ASN A 386 -8.72 -14.87 6.68
N TYR A 387 -7.82 -14.10 6.05
CA TYR A 387 -6.41 -14.25 6.34
C TYR A 387 -5.64 -12.93 6.30
N ILE A 388 -4.56 -12.90 7.06
CA ILE A 388 -3.52 -11.90 7.01
C ILE A 388 -2.44 -12.41 6.06
N ASN A 389 -2.22 -11.72 4.95
CA ASN A 389 -1.10 -11.99 4.08
C ASN A 389 0.16 -11.37 4.66
N HIS A 390 0.95 -12.19 5.32
CA HIS A 390 2.22 -11.82 5.92
C HIS A 390 3.26 -11.59 4.83
N LYS A 391 3.25 -10.39 4.25
CA LYS A 391 4.26 -9.99 3.27
C LYS A 391 5.54 -9.59 3.98
N TRP A 392 6.55 -10.38 3.76
CA TRP A 392 7.87 -10.22 4.35
C TRP A 392 8.58 -8.92 3.99
N VAL A 393 8.27 -8.36 2.84
CA VAL A 393 9.01 -7.21 2.31
C VAL A 393 8.16 -6.34 1.42
N GLN A 394 7.72 -5.20 1.90
CA GLN A 394 7.25 -4.13 1.03
C GLN A 394 7.67 -2.75 1.55
N GLY A 395 8.59 -2.12 0.84
CA GLY A 395 8.91 -0.70 1.01
C GLY A 395 9.86 -0.34 2.16
N VAL A 396 10.58 0.73 1.96
CA VAL A 396 11.37 1.41 2.98
C VAL A 396 10.53 2.57 3.52
N PRO A 397 10.42 2.76 4.85
CA PRO A 397 9.76 3.92 5.40
C PRO A 397 10.30 5.22 4.78
N GLY A 398 9.41 6.06 4.25
CA GLY A 398 9.77 7.34 3.64
C GLY A 398 10.17 7.30 2.16
N GLN A 399 10.20 6.13 1.50
CA GLN A 399 10.47 6.03 0.07
C GLN A 399 9.32 5.32 -0.69
N PRO A 400 8.29 6.05 -1.12
CA PRO A 400 7.21 5.47 -1.88
C PRO A 400 7.71 4.81 -3.17
N GLY A 401 7.26 3.59 -3.44
CA GLY A 401 7.51 2.87 -4.70
C GLY A 401 8.78 2.02 -4.76
N ARG A 402 9.54 1.89 -3.67
CA ARG A 402 10.68 0.96 -3.60
C ARG A 402 10.36 -0.22 -2.69
N THR A 403 10.34 -1.40 -3.28
CA THR A 403 10.23 -2.69 -2.56
C THR A 403 11.63 -3.19 -2.27
N ARG A 404 12.04 -3.21 -1.01
CA ARG A 404 13.35 -3.73 -0.61
C ARG A 404 13.27 -4.49 0.70
N PRO A 405 14.09 -5.54 0.88
CA PRO A 405 14.22 -6.22 2.16
C PRO A 405 14.89 -5.27 3.16
N VAL A 406 14.14 -4.75 4.08
CA VAL A 406 14.66 -4.20 5.31
C VAL A 406 14.60 -5.30 6.35
N ARG A 407 15.65 -5.49 7.11
CA ARG A 407 15.61 -6.42 8.24
C ARG A 407 14.51 -5.98 9.20
N VAL A 408 13.50 -6.85 9.33
CA VAL A 408 12.41 -6.62 10.27
C VAL A 408 12.78 -7.32 11.58
N PRO A 409 12.72 -6.64 12.73
CA PRO A 409 12.98 -7.28 14.02
C PRO A 409 12.05 -8.46 14.27
N PHE A 410 12.54 -9.50 14.92
CA PHE A 410 11.71 -10.67 15.31
C PHE A 410 10.45 -10.29 16.08
N SER A 411 10.52 -9.25 16.91
CA SER A 411 9.35 -8.71 17.62
C SER A 411 8.19 -8.36 16.67
N ARG A 412 8.52 -7.76 15.51
CA ARG A 412 7.49 -7.43 14.50
C ARG A 412 6.86 -8.66 13.88
N HIS A 413 7.67 -9.67 13.59
CA HIS A 413 7.13 -10.93 13.08
C HIS A 413 6.22 -11.59 14.09
N ARG A 414 6.60 -11.60 15.37
CA ARG A 414 5.73 -12.10 16.45
C ARG A 414 4.42 -11.33 16.52
N LEU A 415 4.47 -10.00 16.42
CA LEU A 415 3.26 -9.17 16.47
C LEU A 415 2.32 -9.44 15.30
N VAL A 416 2.83 -9.57 14.07
CA VAL A 416 2.02 -9.91 12.89
C VAL A 416 1.39 -11.28 13.04
N PHE A 417 2.17 -12.26 13.48
CA PHE A 417 1.66 -13.62 13.68
C PHE A 417 0.63 -13.67 14.80
N ALA A 418 0.85 -12.93 15.91
CA ALA A 418 -0.10 -12.80 17.01
C ALA A 418 -1.42 -12.15 16.57
N ALA A 419 -1.39 -11.15 15.70
CA ALA A 419 -2.60 -10.51 15.20
C ALA A 419 -3.57 -11.54 14.59
N GLY A 420 -3.07 -12.52 13.83
CA GLY A 420 -3.89 -13.59 13.27
C GLY A 420 -4.50 -14.54 14.29
N GLN A 421 -4.06 -14.51 15.55
CA GLN A 421 -4.59 -15.39 16.60
C GLN A 421 -5.74 -14.75 17.38
N PHE A 422 -5.99 -13.45 17.21
CA PHE A 422 -7.01 -12.72 17.98
C PHE A 422 -8.41 -12.85 17.39
N PHE A 423 -8.55 -13.23 16.12
CA PHE A 423 -9.83 -13.41 15.46
C PHE A 423 -9.87 -14.74 14.69
N ASP A 424 -11.03 -15.04 14.11
CA ASP A 424 -11.25 -16.26 13.33
C ASP A 424 -10.62 -16.12 11.94
N SER A 425 -9.31 -16.17 11.90
CA SER A 425 -8.48 -15.92 10.72
C SER A 425 -7.28 -16.85 10.70
N MET A 426 -6.51 -16.74 9.63
CA MET A 426 -5.26 -17.47 9.50
C MET A 426 -4.15 -16.55 8.99
N ILE A 427 -2.92 -16.98 9.16
CA ILE A 427 -1.75 -16.34 8.58
C ILE A 427 -1.44 -16.98 7.25
N CYS A 428 -1.29 -16.16 6.25
CA CYS A 428 -0.87 -16.56 4.92
C CYS A 428 0.54 -16.03 4.62
N TYR A 429 1.42 -16.90 4.18
CA TYR A 429 2.74 -16.51 3.72
C TYR A 429 2.76 -16.42 2.19
N SER A 430 3.05 -15.25 1.65
CA SER A 430 3.09 -15.01 0.19
C SER A 430 4.44 -15.21 -0.45
N SER A 431 5.47 -15.20 0.36
CA SER A 431 6.84 -15.50 -0.08
C SER A 431 7.48 -16.34 1.00
N PRO A 432 8.44 -17.19 0.67
CA PRO A 432 9.28 -17.62 1.73
C PRO A 432 9.81 -16.37 2.39
N PRO A 433 9.87 -16.36 3.71
CA PRO A 433 10.52 -15.30 4.46
C PRO A 433 11.82 -14.99 3.77
N GLY A 434 12.11 -13.71 3.66
CA GLY A 434 13.27 -13.27 2.91
C GLY A 434 14.43 -14.09 3.37
N LEU A 435 14.94 -14.88 2.46
CA LEU A 435 16.23 -15.52 2.69
C LEU A 435 17.14 -14.42 3.21
N PRO A 436 17.96 -14.68 4.23
CA PRO A 436 18.88 -13.69 4.75
C PRO A 436 19.48 -12.99 3.54
N THR A 437 19.44 -11.68 3.56
CA THR A 437 19.86 -10.88 2.42
C THR A 437 21.21 -11.41 2.02
N SER A 438 21.37 -11.84 0.81
CA SER A 438 22.67 -12.21 0.26
C SER A 438 23.56 -11.00 0.02
N THR A 439 23.09 -9.84 0.46
CA THR A 439 23.74 -8.54 0.43
C THR A 439 24.59 -8.32 1.67
N GLY A 440 25.41 -7.33 1.62
CA GLY A 440 26.36 -6.98 2.65
C GLY A 440 27.51 -6.19 2.06
N TYR A 441 28.71 -6.41 2.57
CA TYR A 441 29.86 -5.69 2.09
C TYR A 441 31.05 -6.61 1.75
N VAL A 442 31.93 -6.12 0.91
CA VAL A 442 33.28 -6.63 0.75
C VAL A 442 34.27 -5.62 1.28
N TYR A 443 35.43 -6.11 1.66
CA TYR A 443 36.52 -5.25 2.14
C TYR A 443 37.89 -5.77 1.71
N TRP A 444 38.84 -4.86 1.75
CA TRP A 444 40.27 -5.18 1.68
C TRP A 444 41.03 -4.38 2.74
N GLU A 445 42.16 -4.91 3.19
CA GLU A 445 42.94 -4.37 4.31
C GLU A 445 44.41 -4.25 3.97
N ARG A 446 45.05 -3.19 4.46
CA ARG A 446 46.50 -3.01 4.41
C ARG A 446 47.00 -2.56 5.75
N ASP A 447 48.14 -3.16 6.17
CA ASP A 447 48.91 -2.74 7.33
C ASP A 447 49.93 -1.69 6.86
N VAL A 448 49.94 -0.53 7.50
CA VAL A 448 50.81 0.60 7.15
C VAL A 448 51.37 1.26 8.43
N THR A 449 52.64 1.72 8.37
CA THR A 449 53.20 2.56 9.41
C THR A 449 52.99 4.02 8.99
N VAL A 450 52.16 4.75 9.74
CA VAL A 450 51.73 6.11 9.37
C VAL A 450 52.86 7.09 9.63
N PRO A 451 53.40 7.80 8.61
CA PRO A 451 54.37 8.89 8.82
C PRO A 451 53.75 10.07 9.56
N ALA A 452 54.62 10.94 10.08
CA ALA A 452 54.14 12.25 10.60
C ALA A 452 53.52 13.08 9.46
N ASP A 453 52.49 13.85 9.79
CA ASP A 453 51.78 14.74 8.86
C ASP A 453 51.24 13.99 7.61
N ALA A 454 50.89 12.74 7.79
CA ALA A 454 50.40 11.91 6.70
C ALA A 454 48.89 12.10 6.42
N ARG A 455 48.57 12.01 5.13
CA ARG A 455 47.17 11.91 4.65
C ARG A 455 46.99 10.69 3.78
N LEU A 456 45.88 10.02 3.93
CA LEU A 456 45.40 9.02 3.00
C LEU A 456 44.67 9.72 1.85
N VAL A 457 45.11 9.46 0.61
CA VAL A 457 44.53 10.04 -0.61
C VAL A 457 44.08 8.91 -1.50
N PHE A 458 42.88 9.01 -2.05
CA PHE A 458 42.29 7.99 -2.91
C PHE A 458 41.15 8.56 -3.78
N HIS A 459 40.71 7.78 -4.74
CA HIS A 459 39.54 8.07 -5.54
C HIS A 459 38.47 6.97 -5.33
N ILE A 460 37.20 7.36 -5.38
CA ILE A 460 36.08 6.42 -5.45
C ILE A 460 35.36 6.62 -6.77
N GLY A 461 34.82 5.54 -7.34
CA GLY A 461 34.08 5.60 -8.60
C GLY A 461 33.17 4.41 -8.80
N MET A 462 32.18 4.58 -9.68
CA MET A 462 31.18 3.56 -9.94
C MET A 462 31.15 3.18 -11.42
N GLY A 463 30.69 1.97 -11.69
CA GLY A 463 30.51 1.44 -13.05
C GLY A 463 29.50 2.24 -13.90
N PRO A 464 29.53 2.09 -15.24
CA PRO A 464 28.79 2.98 -16.17
C PRO A 464 27.25 2.91 -16.04
N LYS A 465 26.71 1.85 -15.48
CA LYS A 465 25.26 1.68 -15.28
C LYS A 465 24.78 2.12 -13.90
N SER A 466 25.70 2.52 -13.03
CA SER A 466 25.35 2.87 -11.65
C SER A 466 24.57 4.17 -11.50
N PRO A 467 24.83 5.26 -12.23
CA PRO A 467 24.06 6.50 -12.12
C PRO A 467 22.55 6.31 -12.28
N GLU A 468 22.16 5.39 -13.17
CA GLU A 468 20.76 5.15 -13.52
C GLU A 468 20.12 4.04 -12.69
N ARG A 469 20.87 3.03 -12.26
CA ARG A 469 20.36 1.75 -11.78
C ARG A 469 20.76 1.37 -10.36
N SER A 470 21.84 1.92 -9.82
CA SER A 470 22.26 1.74 -8.43
C SER A 470 21.54 2.73 -7.51
N ASP A 471 21.30 2.35 -6.29
CA ASP A 471 20.85 3.27 -5.24
C ASP A 471 22.00 3.96 -4.52
N GLY A 472 23.20 3.62 -4.90
CA GLY A 472 24.45 4.10 -4.36
C GLY A 472 25.17 3.05 -3.54
N VAL A 473 26.48 3.13 -3.52
CA VAL A 473 27.36 2.28 -2.71
C VAL A 473 27.91 3.10 -1.57
N TRP A 474 27.98 2.55 -0.37
CA TRP A 474 28.72 3.14 0.72
C TRP A 474 30.20 2.73 0.65
N PHE A 475 31.03 3.74 0.48
CA PHE A 475 32.48 3.65 0.58
C PHE A 475 32.88 4.07 1.99
N LYS A 476 33.55 3.19 2.72
CA LYS A 476 33.95 3.45 4.10
C LYS A 476 35.41 3.07 4.31
N VAL A 477 36.15 3.89 5.05
CA VAL A 477 37.50 3.60 5.48
C VAL A 477 37.55 3.58 7.00
N CYS A 478 38.10 2.51 7.55
CA CYS A 478 38.32 2.37 8.99
C CYS A 478 39.83 2.14 9.27
N ALA A 479 40.28 2.53 10.46
CA ALA A 479 41.63 2.21 10.95
C ALA A 479 41.61 1.55 12.31
N ALA A 480 42.51 0.59 12.53
CA ALA A 480 42.75 -0.01 13.83
C ALA A 480 44.26 -0.05 14.12
N GLU A 481 44.66 0.41 15.30
CA GLU A 481 46.06 0.29 15.74
C GLU A 481 46.47 -1.16 15.94
N LEU A 482 47.61 -1.55 15.39
CA LEU A 482 48.13 -2.89 15.53
C LEU A 482 48.95 -3.01 16.83
N ARG A 483 48.61 -4.02 17.64
CA ARG A 483 49.37 -4.42 18.83
C ARG A 483 49.70 -5.91 18.69
N ASP A 484 50.95 -6.22 18.70
CA ASP A 484 51.43 -7.59 18.50
C ASP A 484 50.87 -8.25 17.20
N GLY A 485 50.75 -7.44 16.12
CA GLY A 485 50.24 -7.85 14.83
C GLY A 485 48.72 -8.05 14.77
N LYS A 486 48.00 -7.81 15.85
CA LYS A 486 46.52 -7.92 15.90
C LYS A 486 45.86 -6.52 15.90
N PRO A 487 44.80 -6.32 15.12
CA PRO A 487 44.09 -5.05 15.12
C PRO A 487 43.29 -4.88 16.41
N GLY A 488 43.34 -3.65 16.96
CA GLY A 488 42.43 -3.18 18.00
C GLY A 488 41.05 -2.88 17.44
N PRO A 489 40.18 -2.17 18.20
CA PRO A 489 38.90 -1.71 17.69
C PRO A 489 39.07 -0.80 16.48
N TYR A 490 38.27 -1.04 15.42
CA TYR A 490 38.25 -0.17 14.25
C TYR A 490 37.53 1.14 14.56
N LYS A 491 38.11 2.24 14.10
CA LYS A 491 37.55 3.59 14.11
C LYS A 491 37.26 4.02 12.68
N ASP A 492 36.06 4.56 12.45
CA ASP A 492 35.67 5.10 11.15
C ASP A 492 36.44 6.39 10.85
N LEU A 493 37.06 6.46 9.69
CA LEU A 493 37.82 7.60 9.21
C LEU A 493 37.10 8.35 8.10
N PHE A 494 36.33 7.63 7.28
CA PHE A 494 35.67 8.16 6.12
C PHE A 494 34.43 7.31 5.80
N GLU A 495 33.33 7.96 5.42
CA GLU A 495 32.15 7.31 4.89
C GLU A 495 31.43 8.25 3.91
N VAL A 496 31.10 7.76 2.73
CA VAL A 496 30.30 8.48 1.74
C VAL A 496 29.50 7.50 0.88
N SER A 497 28.31 7.88 0.47
CA SER A 497 27.55 7.15 -0.53
C SER A 497 27.73 7.81 -1.90
N SER A 498 27.98 6.99 -2.94
CA SER A 498 28.05 7.47 -4.30
C SER A 498 27.46 6.47 -5.31
N LYS A 499 26.93 7.00 -6.41
CA LYS A 499 26.55 6.27 -7.61
C LYS A 499 27.14 6.86 -8.88
N GLU A 500 28.00 7.82 -8.74
CA GLU A 500 28.55 8.61 -9.84
C GLU A 500 29.55 7.80 -10.69
N HIS A 501 29.34 7.78 -12.01
CA HIS A 501 30.29 7.17 -12.97
C HIS A 501 31.40 8.19 -13.30
N LYS A 502 32.16 8.58 -12.30
CA LYS A 502 33.37 9.38 -12.41
C LYS A 502 34.24 9.16 -11.19
N TRP A 503 35.58 9.40 -11.33
CA TRP A 503 36.48 9.38 -10.21
C TRP A 503 36.28 10.62 -9.33
N LEU A 504 35.97 10.37 -8.06
CA LEU A 504 35.77 11.39 -7.02
C LEU A 504 36.99 11.36 -6.08
N PRO A 505 37.86 12.38 -6.09
CA PRO A 505 39.00 12.42 -5.22
C PRO A 505 38.59 12.61 -3.75
N GLN A 506 39.28 11.91 -2.86
CA GLN A 506 39.04 11.92 -1.41
C GLN A 506 40.37 12.06 -0.67
N SER A 507 40.33 12.62 0.52
CA SER A 507 41.52 12.77 1.38
C SER A 507 41.14 12.74 2.85
N VAL A 508 41.88 11.98 3.65
CA VAL A 508 41.66 11.80 5.10
C VAL A 508 42.96 12.02 5.84
N LEU A 509 42.96 12.87 6.89
CA LEU A 509 44.10 13.07 7.74
C LEU A 509 44.34 11.87 8.66
N LEU A 510 45.60 11.47 8.83
CA LEU A 510 46.01 10.35 9.66
C LEU A 510 46.80 10.80 10.93
N GLU A 511 46.73 12.06 11.32
CA GLU A 511 47.48 12.64 12.42
C GLU A 511 47.39 11.85 13.73
N GLU A 512 46.23 11.31 14.07
CA GLU A 512 45.99 10.49 15.27
C GLU A 512 46.82 9.20 15.30
N TYR A 513 47.28 8.75 14.13
CA TYR A 513 48.03 7.51 13.96
C TYR A 513 49.51 7.76 13.64
N ALA A 514 50.00 9.00 13.67
CA ALA A 514 51.37 9.33 13.37
C ALA A 514 52.37 8.50 14.22
N GLY A 515 53.31 7.85 13.54
CA GLY A 515 54.32 6.95 14.16
C GLY A 515 53.79 5.56 14.58
N LYS A 516 52.51 5.26 14.35
CA LYS A 516 51.93 3.96 14.70
C LYS A 516 51.76 3.09 13.46
N THR A 517 51.80 1.77 13.66
CA THR A 517 51.35 0.82 12.62
C THR A 517 49.89 0.54 12.80
N VAL A 518 49.13 0.75 11.72
CA VAL A 518 47.67 0.59 11.69
C VAL A 518 47.24 -0.34 10.56
N ARG A 519 46.13 -1.04 10.74
CA ARG A 519 45.39 -1.70 9.69
C ARG A 519 44.35 -0.77 9.14
N LEU A 520 44.48 -0.37 7.88
CA LEU A 520 43.48 0.33 7.13
C LEU A 520 42.56 -0.68 6.47
N LYS A 521 41.24 -0.49 6.64
CA LYS A 521 40.20 -1.34 6.09
C LYS A 521 39.29 -0.50 5.20
N PHE A 522 39.18 -0.91 3.94
CA PHE A 522 38.37 -0.27 2.91
C PHE A 522 37.15 -1.12 2.63
N ILE A 523 35.97 -0.60 2.91
CA ILE A 523 34.71 -1.32 2.84
C ILE A 523 33.88 -0.78 1.69
N THR A 524 33.34 -1.67 0.90
CA THR A 524 32.35 -1.40 -0.14
C THR A 524 31.04 -2.10 0.23
N ASP A 525 30.08 -1.36 0.66
CA ASP A 525 28.76 -1.83 1.10
C ASP A 525 27.70 -1.53 0.05
N CYS A 526 26.69 -2.39 -0.10
CA CYS A 526 25.64 -2.29 -1.11
C CYS A 526 24.64 -1.12 -0.93
N GLY A 527 25.03 -0.10 -0.17
CA GLY A 527 24.31 1.17 -0.09
C GLY A 527 23.08 1.20 0.80
N PRO A 528 22.38 2.35 0.79
CA PRO A 528 21.40 2.69 1.82
C PRO A 528 20.14 1.82 1.81
N ASN A 529 19.90 1.11 0.73
CA ASN A 529 18.70 0.29 0.61
C ASN A 529 18.99 -1.22 0.46
N ASP A 530 20.23 -1.61 0.71
CA ASP A 530 20.64 -3.02 0.67
C ASP A 530 20.43 -3.69 -0.69
N ASP A 531 20.60 -2.93 -1.79
CA ASP A 531 20.44 -3.39 -3.16
C ASP A 531 21.76 -3.36 -3.92
N ALA A 532 22.34 -4.49 -4.10
CA ALA A 532 23.59 -4.63 -4.86
C ALA A 532 23.41 -4.59 -6.39
N THR A 533 22.29 -4.04 -6.90
CA THR A 533 22.04 -3.94 -8.35
C THR A 533 22.96 -2.92 -9.00
N THR A 534 23.86 -3.38 -9.88
CA THR A 534 24.86 -2.56 -10.57
C THR A 534 25.88 -1.85 -9.67
N ASP A 535 26.11 -2.38 -8.47
CA ASP A 535 27.05 -1.85 -7.48
C ASP A 535 28.51 -2.24 -7.80
N GLN A 536 28.90 -1.99 -9.03
CA GLN A 536 30.30 -2.08 -9.45
C GLN A 536 31.03 -0.82 -8.95
N ALA A 537 31.67 -0.94 -7.82
CA ALA A 537 32.38 0.13 -7.15
C ALA A 537 33.91 -0.04 -7.29
N SER A 538 34.62 1.05 -7.20
CA SER A 538 36.08 1.02 -7.36
C SER A 538 36.79 2.02 -6.46
N TRP A 539 37.91 1.59 -5.92
CA TRP A 539 38.88 2.40 -5.19
C TRP A 539 40.08 2.65 -6.08
N GLY A 540 40.39 3.92 -6.42
CA GLY A 540 41.43 4.26 -7.37
C GLY A 540 42.60 5.02 -6.72
N ASP A 541 43.82 4.75 -7.18
CA ASP A 541 45.08 5.42 -6.80
C ASP A 541 45.22 5.67 -5.30
N VAL A 542 45.01 4.61 -4.49
CA VAL A 542 45.04 4.72 -3.03
C VAL A 542 46.50 4.79 -2.55
N LYS A 543 46.81 5.85 -1.80
CA LYS A 543 48.19 6.14 -1.35
C LYS A 543 48.20 6.94 -0.06
N ILE A 544 49.30 6.86 0.67
CA ILE A 544 49.61 7.76 1.79
C ILE A 544 50.62 8.81 1.28
N GLU A 545 50.31 10.05 1.46
CA GLU A 545 51.16 11.21 1.18
C GLU A 545 51.61 11.82 2.49
N SER A 546 52.92 12.13 2.58
CA SER A 546 53.54 12.80 3.71
C SER A 546 54.69 13.70 3.23
N PRO A 547 55.25 14.61 4.10
CA PRO A 547 56.42 15.37 3.74
C PRO A 547 57.66 14.51 3.37
N GLY A 548 57.67 13.27 3.81
CA GLY A 548 58.74 12.30 3.50
C GLY A 548 58.56 11.54 2.19
N GLY A 549 57.45 11.70 1.51
CA GLY A 549 57.17 11.03 0.23
C GLY A 549 55.78 10.43 0.14
N THR A 550 55.55 9.64 -0.92
CA THR A 550 54.28 9.01 -1.23
C THR A 550 54.44 7.47 -1.19
N GLU A 551 53.62 6.78 -0.43
CA GLU A 551 53.50 5.34 -0.38
C GLU A 551 52.23 4.88 -1.08
N ARG A 552 52.34 4.09 -2.14
CA ARG A 552 51.17 3.54 -2.85
C ARG A 552 50.68 2.27 -2.16
N LEU A 553 49.38 2.19 -1.85
CA LEU A 553 48.77 1.06 -1.15
C LEU A 553 48.19 -0.01 -2.08
N MET A 554 48.27 0.21 -3.38
CA MET A 554 47.68 -0.69 -4.40
C MET A 554 48.78 -1.42 -5.18
N SER A 555 48.58 -2.71 -5.42
CA SER A 555 49.45 -3.58 -6.22
C SER A 555 48.65 -4.74 -6.81
N SER A 556 49.27 -5.44 -7.79
CA SER A 556 48.71 -6.68 -8.36
C SER A 556 48.57 -7.83 -7.33
N ASP A 557 49.41 -7.77 -6.27
CA ASP A 557 49.27 -8.68 -5.14
C ASP A 557 48.11 -8.20 -4.28
N LEU A 558 46.98 -8.92 -4.35
CA LEU A 558 45.79 -8.57 -3.60
C LEU A 558 46.10 -8.58 -2.10
N PRO A 559 45.66 -7.53 -1.39
CA PRO A 559 45.75 -7.50 0.07
C PRO A 559 44.81 -8.53 0.73
N THR A 560 44.82 -8.60 2.05
CA THR A 560 43.80 -9.34 2.77
C THR A 560 42.41 -8.85 2.36
N THR A 561 41.58 -9.77 1.88
CA THR A 561 40.20 -9.47 1.44
C THR A 561 39.19 -10.32 2.18
N GLY A 562 38.03 -9.76 2.41
CA GLY A 562 36.93 -10.49 3.03
C GLY A 562 35.57 -9.92 2.66
N MET A 563 34.56 -10.55 3.21
CA MET A 563 33.19 -10.15 3.06
C MET A 563 32.41 -10.39 4.34
N CYS A 564 31.33 -9.65 4.49
CA CYS A 564 30.32 -9.91 5.50
C CYS A 564 28.94 -9.87 4.85
N LEU A 565 28.15 -10.90 5.05
CA LEU A 565 26.73 -10.83 4.76
C LEU A 565 26.04 -10.03 5.87
N ARG A 566 24.94 -9.39 5.58
CA ARG A 566 24.29 -8.43 6.48
C ARG A 566 24.05 -8.95 7.91
N ASP A 567 23.80 -10.24 8.05
CA ASP A 567 23.53 -10.91 9.32
C ASP A 567 24.62 -11.93 9.72
N GLY A 568 25.81 -11.82 9.14
CA GLY A 568 26.90 -12.77 9.36
C GLY A 568 28.11 -12.16 10.01
N GLU A 569 29.12 -13.00 10.21
CA GLU A 569 30.46 -12.59 10.61
C GLU A 569 31.34 -12.36 9.37
N GLU A 570 32.40 -11.58 9.54
CA GLU A 570 33.42 -11.39 8.50
C GLU A 570 34.14 -12.71 8.19
N LYS A 571 34.27 -13.00 6.91
CA LYS A 571 34.90 -14.22 6.40
C LYS A 571 35.58 -13.96 5.05
N PRO A 572 36.45 -14.86 4.58
CA PRO A 572 37.01 -14.77 3.23
C PRO A 572 35.90 -14.66 2.19
N ILE A 573 36.16 -13.96 1.08
CA ILE A 573 35.22 -13.79 -0.02
C ILE A 573 34.80 -15.16 -0.57
N ASP A 574 33.50 -15.43 -0.54
CA ASP A 574 32.92 -16.59 -1.23
C ASP A 574 32.45 -16.14 -2.63
N PRO A 575 33.15 -16.56 -3.72
CA PRO A 575 32.79 -16.17 -5.09
C PRO A 575 31.33 -16.52 -5.47
N LYS A 576 30.74 -17.51 -4.82
CA LYS A 576 29.35 -17.91 -5.06
C LYS A 576 28.36 -16.80 -4.68
N THR A 577 28.73 -15.91 -3.78
CA THR A 577 27.90 -14.74 -3.39
C THR A 577 27.87 -13.65 -4.45
N GLY A 578 28.81 -13.68 -5.39
CA GLY A 578 29.09 -12.61 -6.34
C GLY A 578 29.93 -11.48 -5.75
N GLY A 579 30.27 -11.54 -4.45
CA GLY A 579 31.22 -10.64 -3.82
C GLY A 579 32.61 -10.79 -4.45
N ARG A 580 33.30 -9.69 -4.69
CA ARG A 580 34.66 -9.72 -5.29
C ARG A 580 35.45 -8.45 -4.93
N VAL A 581 36.77 -8.64 -4.94
CA VAL A 581 37.77 -7.57 -5.00
C VAL A 581 38.78 -7.99 -6.05
N ALA A 582 39.10 -7.15 -7.01
CA ALA A 582 40.06 -7.43 -8.09
C ALA A 582 40.91 -6.20 -8.39
N TYR A 583 42.23 -6.42 -8.68
CA TYR A 583 43.11 -5.35 -9.12
C TYR A 583 42.97 -5.12 -10.62
N GLU A 584 42.97 -3.86 -11.02
CA GLU A 584 43.01 -3.40 -12.42
C GLU A 584 44.05 -2.28 -12.56
N GLU A 585 45.04 -2.46 -13.40
CA GLU A 585 46.16 -1.55 -13.54
C GLU A 585 45.78 -0.19 -14.12
N GLY A 586 44.73 -0.16 -14.95
CA GLY A 586 44.22 1.03 -15.60
C GLY A 586 42.69 0.93 -15.80
N LEU A 587 41.93 1.09 -14.72
CA LEU A 587 40.44 1.12 -14.81
C LEU A 587 39.98 2.48 -15.25
N ASP A 588 39.31 2.54 -16.42
CA ASP A 588 38.69 3.79 -16.91
C ASP A 588 37.32 3.99 -16.27
N ILE A 589 37.13 5.12 -15.60
CA ILE A 589 35.85 5.58 -15.09
C ILE A 589 35.65 7.04 -15.51
N GLY A 590 34.63 7.27 -16.35
CA GLY A 590 34.32 8.63 -16.82
C GLY A 590 35.42 9.30 -17.66
N GLY A 591 36.23 8.53 -18.40
CA GLY A 591 37.29 9.02 -19.26
C GLY A 591 38.64 9.24 -18.56
N THR A 592 38.79 8.81 -17.33
CA THR A 592 40.05 8.85 -16.57
C THR A 592 40.44 7.45 -16.16
N SER A 593 41.68 7.03 -16.48
CA SER A 593 42.22 5.70 -16.13
C SER A 593 43.10 5.78 -14.91
N LEU A 594 42.77 4.99 -13.86
CA LEU A 594 43.54 4.90 -12.63
C LEU A 594 43.83 3.41 -12.27
N PRO A 595 44.95 3.09 -11.62
CA PRO A 595 45.12 1.80 -10.98
C PRO A 595 44.06 1.67 -9.85
N ALA A 596 43.33 0.57 -9.84
CA ALA A 596 42.16 0.45 -8.98
C ALA A 596 41.97 -0.95 -8.39
N TYR A 597 41.34 -1.03 -7.24
CA TYR A 597 40.64 -2.24 -6.82
C TYR A 597 39.15 -2.10 -7.20
N SER A 598 38.72 -2.86 -8.19
CA SER A 598 37.31 -3.00 -8.50
C SER A 598 36.66 -3.93 -7.49
N THR A 599 35.53 -3.53 -6.94
CA THR A 599 34.81 -4.23 -5.88
C THR A 599 33.34 -4.42 -6.26
N HIS A 600 32.76 -5.48 -5.76
CA HIS A 600 31.32 -5.69 -5.85
C HIS A 600 30.80 -6.31 -4.55
N PRO A 601 29.85 -5.70 -3.85
CA PRO A 601 29.19 -6.32 -2.72
C PRO A 601 28.53 -7.66 -3.08
N PRO A 602 28.30 -8.56 -2.12
CA PRO A 602 27.54 -9.80 -2.38
C PRO A 602 26.15 -9.51 -2.93
N TYR A 603 25.70 -10.27 -3.94
CA TYR A 603 24.38 -10.09 -4.56
C TYR A 603 23.68 -11.39 -4.94
N ARG A 604 24.40 -12.54 -4.91
CA ARG A 604 23.82 -13.82 -5.25
C ARG A 604 23.27 -14.51 -4.02
N ARG A 605 22.06 -14.99 -4.12
CA ARG A 605 21.44 -15.76 -3.05
C ARG A 605 22.07 -17.15 -2.94
N LEU A 606 22.69 -17.45 -1.79
CA LEU A 606 23.35 -18.74 -1.53
C LEU A 606 22.49 -19.74 -0.76
N VAL A 607 21.33 -19.38 -0.29
CA VAL A 607 20.57 -20.21 0.64
C VAL A 607 19.89 -21.34 -0.11
N LYS A 608 20.21 -22.56 0.32
CA LYS A 608 19.44 -23.76 -0.03
C LYS A 608 18.06 -23.67 0.59
N ARG A 609 17.05 -24.14 -0.14
CA ARG A 609 15.62 -24.02 0.16
C ARG A 609 15.12 -24.77 1.38
N ASP A 610 15.92 -25.67 1.91
CA ASP A 610 15.53 -26.63 2.94
C ASP A 610 15.15 -26.00 4.28
N LYS A 611 15.16 -24.65 4.38
CA LYS A 611 14.94 -23.98 5.66
C LYS A 611 14.28 -22.62 5.41
N PHE A 612 12.99 -22.56 5.68
CA PHE A 612 12.24 -21.32 5.81
C PHE A 612 12.31 -20.87 7.28
N PRO A 613 13.20 -19.93 7.67
CA PRO A 613 13.42 -19.62 9.08
C PRO A 613 12.19 -19.16 9.83
N ILE A 614 11.22 -18.54 9.15
CA ILE A 614 10.00 -18.05 9.78
C ILE A 614 8.99 -19.15 10.08
N TRP A 615 8.93 -20.18 9.26
CA TRP A 615 8.09 -21.33 9.56
C TRP A 615 8.52 -21.97 10.86
N ASP A 616 9.83 -21.93 11.10
CA ASP A 616 10.41 -22.46 12.31
C ASP A 616 10.11 -21.62 13.55
N GLU A 617 9.84 -20.31 13.43
CA GLU A 617 9.64 -19.46 14.62
C GLU A 617 8.31 -19.76 15.33
N PHE A 618 7.28 -20.09 14.54
CA PHE A 618 5.94 -20.37 15.04
C PHE A 618 5.55 -21.83 14.89
N VAL A 619 6.41 -22.58 14.22
CA VAL A 619 6.28 -23.96 13.87
C VAL A 619 7.38 -24.72 14.57
N ARG A 620 7.02 -25.58 15.44
CA ARG A 620 7.95 -26.49 16.15
C ARG A 620 8.48 -27.58 15.24
N GLY A 621 9.29 -27.20 14.24
CA GLY A 621 9.75 -28.15 13.22
C GLY A 621 8.64 -28.50 12.22
N ALA A 622 9.00 -29.11 11.10
CA ALA A 622 8.11 -29.41 9.99
C ALA A 622 6.85 -30.21 10.35
N ASP A 623 6.85 -30.87 11.50
CA ASP A 623 5.79 -31.82 11.88
C ASP A 623 4.62 -31.21 12.67
N ASN A 624 4.66 -29.94 13.12
CA ASN A 624 3.64 -29.38 14.01
C ASN A 624 3.37 -27.88 13.80
N VAL A 625 3.13 -27.47 12.57
CA VAL A 625 2.79 -26.07 12.23
C VAL A 625 1.43 -25.66 12.79
N LEU A 626 0.53 -26.59 12.89
CA LEU A 626 -0.88 -26.35 13.11
C LEU A 626 -1.33 -26.82 14.50
N GLY A 627 -2.26 -26.09 15.07
CA GLY A 627 -3.05 -26.57 16.20
C GLY A 627 -2.35 -26.67 17.55
N TRP A 628 -1.10 -26.25 17.71
CA TRP A 628 -0.36 -26.45 18.97
C TRP A 628 -0.84 -25.55 20.13
N LEU A 629 -1.58 -24.46 19.86
CA LEU A 629 -2.28 -23.66 20.88
C LEU A 629 -3.61 -24.31 21.33
N GLY A 630 -4.18 -25.20 20.51
CA GLY A 630 -5.51 -25.76 20.76
C GLY A 630 -6.63 -24.79 20.42
N LYS A 631 -7.83 -25.04 20.95
CA LYS A 631 -9.00 -24.19 20.78
C LYS A 631 -8.86 -22.90 21.58
N PRO A 632 -9.42 -21.76 21.09
CA PRO A 632 -9.57 -20.58 21.92
C PRO A 632 -10.62 -20.84 23.01
N GLU A 633 -10.33 -20.38 24.22
CA GLU A 633 -11.26 -20.47 25.36
C GLU A 633 -12.20 -19.27 25.45
N GLY A 634 -12.04 -18.30 24.57
CA GLY A 634 -12.84 -17.09 24.49
C GLY A 634 -12.37 -16.15 23.38
N PRO A 635 -13.02 -14.99 23.25
CA PRO A 635 -12.58 -13.94 22.34
C PRO A 635 -11.24 -13.36 22.77
N ALA A 636 -10.61 -12.61 21.89
CA ALA A 636 -9.49 -11.73 22.25
C ALA A 636 -9.96 -10.65 23.22
N VAL A 637 -9.10 -10.26 24.15
CA VAL A 637 -9.40 -9.27 25.18
C VAL A 637 -8.49 -8.06 25.00
N HIS A 638 -9.08 -6.90 24.88
CA HIS A 638 -8.42 -5.61 24.94
C HIS A 638 -8.26 -5.19 26.41
N LEU A 639 -7.03 -5.12 26.89
CA LEU A 639 -6.79 -4.76 28.31
C LEU A 639 -7.21 -3.32 28.64
N ALA A 640 -7.25 -2.45 27.65
CA ALA A 640 -7.75 -1.09 27.78
C ALA A 640 -9.19 -1.04 28.33
N GLU A 641 -10.05 -1.97 27.93
CA GLU A 641 -11.46 -2.02 28.37
C GLU A 641 -11.62 -2.35 29.86
N LYS A 642 -10.57 -2.87 30.51
CA LYS A 642 -10.55 -3.15 31.96
C LYS A 642 -10.14 -1.92 32.78
N THR A 643 -9.75 -0.83 32.14
CA THR A 643 -9.36 0.42 32.78
C THR A 643 -10.55 1.40 32.89
N PRO A 644 -10.47 2.45 33.71
CA PRO A 644 -11.57 3.40 33.83
C PRO A 644 -11.93 4.10 32.50
N ASP A 645 -13.23 4.13 32.20
CA ASP A 645 -13.76 4.89 31.07
C ASP A 645 -13.64 6.40 31.33
N LEU A 646 -12.97 7.11 30.46
CA LEU A 646 -12.75 8.55 30.53
C LEU A 646 -14.06 9.35 30.33
N LEU A 647 -15.02 8.77 29.61
CA LEU A 647 -16.34 9.35 29.40
C LEU A 647 -17.28 9.14 30.60
N ARG A 648 -16.89 8.31 31.58
CA ARG A 648 -17.61 8.11 32.86
C ARG A 648 -19.13 7.89 32.69
N GLY A 649 -19.51 7.07 31.71
CA GLY A 649 -20.91 6.81 31.41
C GLY A 649 -21.61 7.84 30.55
N THR A 650 -20.98 8.96 30.20
CA THR A 650 -21.53 9.94 29.24
C THR A 650 -21.50 9.48 27.78
N GLY A 651 -20.86 8.38 27.50
CA GLY A 651 -20.80 7.75 26.17
C GLY A 651 -22.08 7.01 25.76
N ARG A 652 -23.20 7.18 26.42
CA ARG A 652 -24.47 6.49 26.17
C ARG A 652 -25.70 7.39 26.34
N GLY A 653 -26.78 7.06 25.64
CA GLY A 653 -28.10 7.65 25.79
C GLY A 653 -28.13 9.19 25.75
N ALA A 654 -28.95 9.80 26.58
CA ALA A 654 -29.12 11.26 26.58
C ALA A 654 -27.84 12.03 26.91
N ALA A 655 -26.91 11.43 27.64
CA ALA A 655 -25.65 12.07 27.97
C ALA A 655 -24.73 12.12 26.75
N LEU A 656 -24.67 11.05 25.95
CA LEU A 656 -23.94 11.06 24.67
C LEU A 656 -24.55 12.06 23.68
N ALA A 657 -25.90 12.09 23.58
CA ALA A 657 -26.57 13.01 22.66
C ALA A 657 -26.20 14.48 22.89
N LYS A 658 -25.95 14.86 24.16
CA LYS A 658 -25.55 16.23 24.56
C LYS A 658 -24.06 16.52 24.22
N GLN A 659 -23.22 15.51 24.06
CA GLN A 659 -21.79 15.69 23.75
C GLN A 659 -21.51 15.74 22.27
N ILE A 660 -22.44 15.27 21.44
CA ILE A 660 -22.28 15.27 19.99
C ILE A 660 -22.32 16.70 19.47
N ALA A 661 -21.25 17.11 18.82
CA ALA A 661 -21.07 18.40 18.21
C ALA A 661 -20.98 18.26 16.67
N GLY A 662 -21.50 19.25 15.95
CA GLY A 662 -21.48 19.28 14.48
C GLY A 662 -22.85 19.71 13.93
N ARG A 663 -23.00 19.74 12.61
CA ARG A 663 -24.28 19.99 11.94
C ARG A 663 -25.15 18.72 11.90
N VAL A 664 -25.51 18.26 13.07
CA VAL A 664 -26.27 17.02 13.24
C VAL A 664 -27.26 17.18 14.39
N THR A 665 -28.39 16.52 14.26
CA THR A 665 -29.29 16.29 15.39
C THR A 665 -28.97 14.95 16.01
N ALA A 666 -28.83 14.92 17.34
CA ALA A 666 -28.57 13.71 18.11
C ALA A 666 -29.74 13.47 19.07
N THR A 667 -30.49 12.39 18.86
CA THR A 667 -31.70 12.07 19.65
C THR A 667 -31.51 10.74 20.38
N ALA A 668 -31.60 10.76 21.69
CA ALA A 668 -31.55 9.54 22.49
C ALA A 668 -32.86 8.74 22.36
N GLY A 669 -32.73 7.43 22.15
CA GLY A 669 -33.84 6.48 22.04
C GLY A 669 -33.53 5.18 22.82
N ALA A 670 -34.43 4.20 22.73
CA ALA A 670 -34.29 2.92 23.44
C ALA A 670 -33.05 2.10 22.97
N GLU A 671 -32.69 2.17 21.70
CA GLU A 671 -31.56 1.42 21.15
C GLU A 671 -30.22 2.17 21.24
N GLY A 672 -30.24 3.47 21.47
CA GLY A 672 -29.05 4.31 21.51
C GLY A 672 -29.34 5.73 21.04
N VAL A 673 -28.31 6.44 20.57
CA VAL A 673 -28.41 7.80 20.04
C VAL A 673 -28.48 7.75 18.54
N THR A 674 -29.60 8.20 17.97
CA THR A 674 -29.77 8.40 16.53
C THR A 674 -29.19 9.75 16.12
N ILE A 675 -28.25 9.71 15.18
CA ILE A 675 -27.60 10.91 14.62
C ILE A 675 -28.06 11.11 13.19
N ARG A 676 -28.50 12.32 12.86
CA ARG A 676 -28.98 12.76 11.54
C ARG A 676 -28.24 14.01 11.09
N SER A 677 -27.98 14.11 9.80
CA SER A 677 -27.44 15.34 9.21
C SER A 677 -28.55 16.44 9.21
N GLU A 678 -28.15 17.65 9.56
CA GLU A 678 -28.98 18.84 9.36
C GLU A 678 -28.89 19.40 7.93
N ASN A 679 -27.87 18.96 7.18
CA ASN A 679 -27.70 19.33 5.78
C ASN A 679 -27.96 18.11 4.87
N PRO A 680 -29.12 18.07 4.19
CA PRO A 680 -29.47 16.98 3.28
C PRO A 680 -28.58 16.92 2.04
N ASP A 681 -27.94 18.03 1.65
CA ASP A 681 -27.06 18.10 0.48
C ASP A 681 -25.62 17.63 0.80
N ALA A 682 -25.31 17.36 2.06
CA ALA A 682 -24.00 16.83 2.44
C ALA A 682 -23.81 15.41 1.90
N LYS A 683 -22.60 15.10 1.45
CA LYS A 683 -22.24 13.76 0.96
C LYS A 683 -21.82 12.79 2.06
N SER A 684 -21.75 13.23 3.30
CA SER A 684 -21.33 12.44 4.46
C SER A 684 -21.89 13.03 5.74
N LEU A 685 -22.19 12.16 6.69
CA LEU A 685 -22.55 12.54 8.05
C LEU A 685 -21.26 12.82 8.83
N LYS A 686 -21.15 14.01 9.44
CA LYS A 686 -19.96 14.43 10.20
C LYS A 686 -20.35 14.98 11.57
N PHE A 687 -19.71 14.49 12.61
CA PHE A 687 -19.88 14.95 13.99
C PHE A 687 -18.61 14.74 14.80
N ALA A 688 -18.55 15.27 16.02
CA ALA A 688 -17.42 15.13 16.92
C ALA A 688 -17.86 15.00 18.37
N ILE A 689 -16.99 14.38 19.18
CA ILE A 689 -16.99 14.44 20.64
C ILE A 689 -15.74 15.20 21.04
N ARG A 690 -15.88 16.28 21.79
CA ARG A 690 -14.79 17.20 22.10
C ARG A 690 -14.28 17.03 23.52
N ASN A 691 -13.02 17.45 23.72
CA ASN A 691 -12.38 17.58 25.02
C ASN A 691 -12.32 16.29 25.85
N ILE A 692 -12.04 15.17 25.22
CA ILE A 692 -11.82 13.90 25.92
C ILE A 692 -10.52 13.98 26.71
N PRO A 693 -10.53 13.84 28.04
CA PRO A 693 -9.33 14.02 28.86
C PRO A 693 -8.42 12.80 28.77
N THR A 694 -7.24 12.97 28.17
CA THR A 694 -6.26 11.89 27.95
C THR A 694 -5.06 11.95 28.89
N LYS A 695 -4.79 13.13 29.48
CA LYS A 695 -3.61 13.39 30.32
C LYS A 695 -2.29 13.08 29.61
N GLY A 696 -2.24 13.21 28.27
CA GLY A 696 -1.06 12.91 27.49
C GLY A 696 -0.76 11.41 27.31
N GLU A 697 -1.68 10.51 27.71
CA GLU A 697 -1.54 9.07 27.52
C GLU A 697 -2.19 8.63 26.19
N ASP A 698 -1.72 7.51 25.67
CA ASP A 698 -2.34 6.87 24.50
C ASP A 698 -3.83 6.60 24.73
N LEU A 699 -4.64 6.70 23.68
CA LEU A 699 -6.08 6.61 23.77
C LEU A 699 -6.61 5.37 23.06
N TYR A 700 -7.33 4.52 23.77
CA TYR A 700 -8.16 3.47 23.22
C TYR A 700 -9.63 3.89 23.24
N VAL A 701 -10.33 3.67 22.15
CA VAL A 701 -11.75 4.00 21.99
C VAL A 701 -12.49 2.77 21.47
N SER A 702 -13.63 2.46 22.08
CA SER A 702 -14.57 1.43 21.61
C SER A 702 -15.87 2.11 21.19
N LEU A 703 -16.40 1.76 20.02
CA LEU A 703 -17.57 2.36 19.37
C LEU A 703 -18.52 1.26 18.89
N THR A 704 -19.71 1.18 19.49
CA THR A 704 -20.76 0.26 19.04
C THR A 704 -21.83 1.01 18.28
N MET A 705 -22.02 0.69 16.98
CA MET A 705 -22.99 1.33 16.11
C MET A 705 -23.67 0.37 15.14
N LYS A 706 -24.80 0.80 14.58
CA LYS A 706 -25.46 0.21 13.41
C LYS A 706 -26.02 1.28 12.50
N ALA A 707 -26.29 0.94 11.26
CA ALA A 707 -26.94 1.84 10.29
C ALA A 707 -27.68 1.04 9.22
N SER A 708 -28.79 1.54 8.75
CA SER A 708 -29.47 0.96 7.60
C SER A 708 -28.57 0.99 6.36
N PRO A 709 -28.80 0.13 5.37
CA PRO A 709 -28.14 0.26 4.06
C PRO A 709 -28.35 1.67 3.48
N MET A 710 -27.41 2.14 2.69
CA MET A 710 -27.58 3.40 1.95
C MET A 710 -28.73 3.27 0.96
N ASP A 711 -29.52 4.34 0.77
CA ASP A 711 -30.64 4.31 -0.17
C ASP A 711 -30.17 4.01 -1.60
N GLY A 712 -30.81 3.03 -2.23
CA GLY A 712 -30.47 2.55 -3.57
C GLY A 712 -29.19 1.71 -3.67
N TYR A 713 -28.60 1.28 -2.55
CA TYR A 713 -27.48 0.35 -2.51
C TYR A 713 -27.90 -1.02 -1.96
N PRO A 714 -27.26 -2.10 -2.43
CA PRO A 714 -27.51 -3.42 -1.87
C PRO A 714 -27.02 -3.49 -0.42
N ARG A 715 -27.68 -4.32 0.37
CA ARG A 715 -27.38 -4.54 1.79
C ARG A 715 -25.93 -4.95 2.03
N GLU A 716 -25.32 -5.66 1.08
CA GLU A 716 -23.97 -6.19 1.13
C GLU A 716 -22.87 -5.13 0.91
N MET A 717 -23.25 -3.87 0.82
CA MET A 717 -22.33 -2.74 0.86
C MET A 717 -22.46 -2.03 2.22
N ALA A 718 -21.50 -2.28 3.11
CA ALA A 718 -21.40 -1.56 4.37
C ALA A 718 -20.96 -0.11 4.13
N ARG A 719 -21.43 0.81 4.98
CA ARG A 719 -20.97 2.20 4.97
C ARG A 719 -19.58 2.29 5.55
N PHE A 720 -18.78 3.11 4.92
CA PHE A 720 -17.45 3.44 5.39
C PHE A 720 -17.50 4.49 6.49
N VAL A 721 -16.74 4.26 7.55
CA VAL A 721 -16.63 5.14 8.71
C VAL A 721 -15.16 5.48 8.97
N GLN A 722 -14.86 6.76 9.11
CA GLN A 722 -13.58 7.26 9.58
C GLN A 722 -13.73 7.84 10.98
N VAL A 723 -12.83 7.46 11.89
CA VAL A 723 -12.70 8.06 13.21
C VAL A 723 -11.31 8.64 13.35
N ALA A 724 -11.21 9.92 13.68
CA ALA A 724 -9.95 10.62 13.86
C ALA A 724 -9.85 11.18 15.28
N ALA A 725 -8.66 11.10 15.87
CA ALA A 725 -8.30 11.79 17.10
C ALA A 725 -7.30 12.90 16.81
N SER A 726 -7.50 14.07 17.40
CA SER A 726 -6.56 15.21 17.33
C SER A 726 -6.62 16.06 18.59
N GLY A 727 -5.54 16.73 18.93
CA GLY A 727 -5.50 17.61 20.10
C GLY A 727 -4.75 18.90 19.79
N GLY A 728 -5.46 20.03 19.92
CA GLY A 728 -4.92 21.36 19.69
C GLY A 728 -4.55 21.67 18.23
N ILE A 729 -4.98 20.82 17.28
CA ILE A 729 -4.65 20.94 15.86
C ILE A 729 -5.83 20.52 14.97
N VAL A 730 -6.03 21.27 13.89
CA VAL A 730 -6.93 20.92 12.79
C VAL A 730 -6.13 20.90 11.50
N ASP A 731 -5.85 19.71 10.98
CA ASP A 731 -5.12 19.54 9.71
C ASP A 731 -6.03 19.90 8.52
N LEU A 732 -5.57 20.80 7.66
CA LEU A 732 -6.30 21.24 6.47
C LEU A 732 -5.81 20.52 5.19
N MET A 733 -4.76 19.70 5.29
CA MET A 733 -4.19 18.99 4.14
C MET A 733 -4.91 17.71 3.73
N PRO A 734 -5.59 16.93 4.60
CA PRO A 734 -6.26 15.71 4.16
C PRO A 734 -7.40 15.98 3.20
N GLY A 735 -7.48 15.18 2.15
CA GLY A 735 -8.56 15.19 1.18
C GLY A 735 -8.44 16.27 0.09
N LYS A 736 -9.48 16.34 -0.74
CA LYS A 736 -9.58 17.36 -1.80
C LYS A 736 -9.90 18.74 -1.21
N PRO A 737 -9.51 19.84 -1.87
CA PRO A 737 -10.04 21.17 -1.56
C PRO A 737 -11.57 21.19 -1.63
N LEU A 738 -12.22 22.09 -0.89
CA LEU A 738 -13.65 22.31 -0.99
C LEU A 738 -14.01 22.90 -2.38
N GLY A 739 -13.17 23.83 -2.85
CA GLY A 739 -13.27 24.43 -4.17
C GLY A 739 -11.89 24.77 -4.72
N THR A 740 -11.80 24.83 -6.02
CA THR A 740 -10.63 25.32 -6.76
C THR A 740 -11.11 26.23 -7.89
N GLY A 741 -10.33 27.26 -8.20
CA GLY A 741 -10.63 28.17 -9.29
C GLY A 741 -9.42 28.92 -9.72
N MET A 742 -9.61 29.73 -10.76
CA MET A 742 -8.62 30.65 -11.30
C MET A 742 -9.26 32.02 -11.64
N CYS A 743 -8.44 32.99 -11.84
CA CYS A 743 -8.84 34.28 -12.36
C CYS A 743 -7.75 34.81 -13.28
N LEU A 744 -8.08 35.10 -14.52
CA LEU A 744 -7.20 35.86 -15.42
C LEU A 744 -7.16 37.33 -15.00
N ARG A 745 -6.08 38.01 -15.28
CA ARG A 745 -5.88 39.42 -14.90
C ARG A 745 -6.98 40.28 -15.52
N GLY A 746 -7.73 41.00 -14.67
CA GLY A 746 -8.89 41.80 -15.08
C GLY A 746 -10.20 41.03 -15.33
N GLY A 747 -10.17 39.67 -15.15
CA GLY A 747 -11.36 38.81 -15.28
C GLY A 747 -12.12 38.60 -13.97
N LYS A 748 -13.04 37.64 -14.01
CA LYS A 748 -13.74 37.11 -12.80
C LYS A 748 -13.20 35.76 -12.42
N GLU A 749 -13.41 35.36 -11.16
CA GLU A 749 -13.10 34.02 -10.70
C GLU A 749 -14.01 32.99 -11.40
N GLU A 750 -13.38 31.93 -11.89
CA GLU A 750 -14.02 30.84 -12.62
C GLU A 750 -13.41 29.50 -12.24
N PRO A 751 -14.06 28.35 -12.53
CA PRO A 751 -13.47 27.04 -12.38
C PRO A 751 -12.15 26.94 -13.16
N ILE A 752 -11.22 26.11 -12.67
CA ILE A 752 -9.91 25.93 -13.33
C ILE A 752 -10.11 25.43 -14.77
N ASP A 753 -9.73 26.27 -15.72
CA ASP A 753 -9.48 25.82 -17.08
C ASP A 753 -8.07 25.26 -17.19
N ARG A 754 -7.96 23.95 -17.44
CA ARG A 754 -6.67 23.28 -17.61
C ARG A 754 -5.92 23.73 -18.87
N ALA A 755 -6.63 24.24 -19.87
CA ALA A 755 -6.01 24.78 -21.09
C ALA A 755 -5.16 26.01 -20.79
N SER A 756 -5.58 26.84 -19.81
CA SER A 756 -4.82 28.01 -19.33
C SER A 756 -3.48 27.63 -18.65
N GLY A 757 -3.26 26.36 -18.32
CA GLY A 757 -2.13 25.89 -17.53
C GLY A 757 -2.32 25.99 -16.02
N ALA A 758 -3.41 26.61 -15.55
CA ALA A 758 -3.76 26.68 -14.14
C ALA A 758 -4.03 25.29 -13.56
N ARG A 759 -3.59 25.05 -12.33
CA ARG A 759 -3.81 23.76 -11.67
C ARG A 759 -3.68 23.85 -10.16
N VAL A 760 -4.41 22.98 -9.47
CA VAL A 760 -4.24 22.66 -8.05
C VAL A 760 -4.17 21.15 -7.93
N THR A 761 -3.11 20.62 -7.33
CA THR A 761 -2.90 19.16 -7.19
C THR A 761 -2.43 18.83 -5.78
N PRO A 762 -3.17 18.01 -5.02
CA PRO A 762 -2.69 17.50 -3.75
C PRO A 762 -1.54 16.51 -4.01
N SER A 763 -0.46 16.63 -3.28
CA SER A 763 0.74 15.79 -3.43
C SER A 763 1.66 15.91 -2.22
N ARG A 764 2.61 15.00 -2.09
CA ARG A 764 3.75 15.20 -1.22
C ARG A 764 4.87 15.85 -2.04
N ARG A 765 5.43 16.97 -1.56
CA ARG A 765 6.49 17.72 -2.25
C ARG A 765 7.74 17.82 -1.40
N GLU A 766 8.86 17.55 -2.05
CA GLU A 766 10.17 17.80 -1.47
C GLU A 766 10.67 19.16 -1.94
N VAL A 767 11.01 20.02 -1.01
CA VAL A 767 11.55 21.35 -1.25
C VAL A 767 12.69 21.59 -0.24
N GLY A 768 13.88 21.94 -0.74
CA GLY A 768 15.05 22.13 0.10
C GLY A 768 15.40 20.88 0.95
N GLY A 769 15.24 19.67 0.42
CA GLY A 769 15.53 18.41 1.10
C GLY A 769 14.50 17.96 2.14
N LYS A 770 13.42 18.73 2.34
CA LYS A 770 12.33 18.36 3.27
C LYS A 770 11.05 18.07 2.51
N ALA A 771 10.45 16.89 2.73
CA ALA A 771 9.19 16.50 2.10
C ALA A 771 7.99 16.77 3.00
N LEU A 772 7.01 17.57 2.52
CA LEU A 772 5.76 17.89 3.21
C LEU A 772 4.54 17.49 2.39
N PRO A 773 3.39 17.16 3.01
CA PRO A 773 2.11 17.14 2.32
C PRO A 773 1.82 18.55 1.80
N ALA A 774 1.43 18.69 0.54
CA ALA A 774 1.27 20.01 -0.08
C ALA A 774 0.18 20.04 -1.14
N PHE A 775 -0.40 21.22 -1.35
CA PHE A 775 -1.09 21.56 -2.58
C PHE A 775 -0.09 22.24 -3.53
N ALA A 776 0.19 21.60 -4.67
CA ALA A 776 0.93 22.21 -5.76
C ALA A 776 -0.03 23.04 -6.59
N VAL A 777 0.28 24.33 -6.71
CA VAL A 777 -0.53 25.31 -7.42
C VAL A 777 0.30 25.96 -8.51
N HIS A 778 -0.30 26.16 -9.67
CA HIS A 778 0.33 26.92 -10.75
C HIS A 778 -0.64 27.98 -11.25
N PRO A 779 -0.26 29.26 -11.30
CA PRO A 779 -1.04 30.31 -11.95
C PRO A 779 -1.29 30.01 -13.42
N PRO A 780 -2.34 30.56 -14.06
CA PRO A 780 -2.51 30.49 -15.51
C PRO A 780 -1.34 31.14 -16.23
N TRP A 781 -0.91 30.57 -17.36
CA TRP A 781 0.23 31.04 -18.15
C TRP A 781 0.04 30.93 -19.68
N ARG A 782 -1.07 30.32 -20.08
CA ARG A 782 -1.51 30.25 -21.46
C ARG A 782 -2.70 31.16 -21.63
N ASP A 783 -2.76 31.93 -22.67
CA ASP A 783 -3.86 32.85 -22.99
C ASP A 783 -4.09 33.96 -21.94
N GLY A 784 -3.10 34.22 -21.10
CA GLY A 784 -3.11 35.25 -20.07
C GLY A 784 -2.54 34.77 -18.74
N THR A 785 -2.23 35.71 -17.85
CA THR A 785 -1.73 35.46 -16.50
C THR A 785 -2.78 35.86 -15.46
N GLY A 786 -2.52 35.53 -14.21
CA GLY A 786 -3.40 35.81 -13.08
C GLY A 786 -3.12 34.95 -11.89
N TYR A 787 -4.15 34.42 -11.23
CA TYR A 787 -3.97 33.60 -10.07
C TYR A 787 -4.82 32.34 -10.10
N THR A 788 -4.38 31.35 -9.32
CA THR A 788 -5.09 30.10 -9.05
C THR A 788 -5.27 29.96 -7.56
N PHE A 789 -6.41 29.43 -7.13
CA PHE A 789 -6.73 29.29 -5.73
C PHE A 789 -7.38 27.95 -5.38
N TRP A 790 -7.30 27.62 -4.10
CA TRP A 790 -8.08 26.55 -3.48
C TRP A 790 -8.68 27.01 -2.15
N THR A 791 -9.77 26.38 -1.73
CA THR A 791 -10.51 26.75 -0.53
C THR A 791 -10.72 25.59 0.43
N LYS A 792 -10.77 25.90 1.72
CA LYS A 792 -11.20 25.00 2.79
C LYS A 792 -12.16 25.74 3.72
N GLU A 793 -13.14 25.00 4.21
CA GLU A 793 -14.03 25.50 5.26
C GLU A 793 -13.74 24.80 6.57
N VAL A 794 -13.71 25.53 7.64
CA VAL A 794 -13.31 25.06 8.96
C VAL A 794 -14.06 25.81 10.06
N GLU A 795 -14.40 25.12 11.13
CA GLU A 795 -14.73 25.75 12.41
C GLU A 795 -13.40 26.14 13.06
N VAL A 796 -13.22 27.42 13.32
CA VAL A 796 -11.99 27.96 13.92
C VAL A 796 -12.09 27.83 15.43
N PRO A 797 -11.31 26.96 16.09
CA PRO A 797 -11.31 26.88 17.55
C PRO A 797 -10.83 28.20 18.18
N ALA A 798 -11.24 28.44 19.41
CA ALA A 798 -10.74 29.60 20.16
C ALA A 798 -9.22 29.45 20.39
N ASP A 799 -8.54 30.59 20.48
CA ASP A 799 -7.10 30.69 20.74
C ASP A 799 -6.22 29.89 19.78
N THR A 800 -6.50 29.99 18.49
CA THR A 800 -5.77 29.30 17.43
C THR A 800 -5.18 30.25 16.39
N GLU A 801 -4.23 29.73 15.64
CA GLU A 801 -3.57 30.39 14.52
C GLU A 801 -3.44 29.46 13.34
N LEU A 802 -3.43 30.00 12.14
CA LEU A 802 -3.18 29.25 10.89
C LEU A 802 -1.66 29.12 10.72
N ARG A 803 -1.17 27.89 10.58
CA ARG A 803 0.23 27.57 10.28
C ARG A 803 0.34 26.87 8.95
N PHE A 804 1.35 27.23 8.18
CA PHE A 804 1.64 26.59 6.90
C PHE A 804 3.07 26.90 6.45
N CYS A 805 3.54 26.18 5.45
CA CYS A 805 4.78 26.47 4.75
C CYS A 805 4.47 26.88 3.31
N ILE A 806 5.15 27.90 2.80
CA ILE A 806 5.18 28.21 1.38
C ILE A 806 6.53 27.78 0.80
N GLY A 807 6.53 27.33 -0.47
CA GLY A 807 7.76 26.91 -1.15
C GLY A 807 7.55 26.90 -2.65
N MET A 808 8.67 26.93 -3.39
CA MET A 808 8.67 26.95 -4.86
C MET A 808 9.42 25.78 -5.44
N GLY A 809 9.15 25.50 -6.72
CA GLY A 809 9.81 24.44 -7.47
C GLY A 809 11.33 24.68 -7.64
N PRO A 810 12.12 23.64 -8.00
CA PRO A 810 13.60 23.72 -7.98
C PRO A 810 14.19 24.70 -8.99
N LYS A 811 13.47 25.05 -10.04
CA LYS A 811 13.91 26.02 -11.07
C LYS A 811 13.41 27.45 -10.81
N SER A 812 12.62 27.67 -9.77
CA SER A 812 12.02 28.96 -9.48
C SER A 812 13.02 30.02 -9.00
N PRO A 813 14.04 29.71 -8.18
CA PRO A 813 15.02 30.70 -7.76
C PRO A 813 15.69 31.46 -8.92
N GLU A 814 15.93 30.74 -10.02
CA GLU A 814 16.66 31.27 -11.18
C GLU A 814 15.75 31.87 -12.26
N ARG A 815 14.52 31.37 -12.39
CA ARG A 815 13.67 31.60 -13.58
C ARG A 815 12.34 32.26 -13.30
N SER A 816 11.84 32.24 -12.06
CA SER A 816 10.62 32.92 -11.65
C SER A 816 10.96 34.33 -11.14
N ASP A 817 10.08 35.28 -11.36
CA ASP A 817 10.13 36.60 -10.75
C ASP A 817 9.53 36.59 -9.32
N GLY A 818 8.94 35.46 -8.92
CA GLY A 818 8.31 35.22 -7.62
C GLY A 818 6.80 35.07 -7.72
N VAL A 819 6.24 34.25 -6.83
CA VAL A 819 4.80 34.09 -6.68
C VAL A 819 4.32 34.89 -5.49
N TRP A 820 3.21 35.57 -5.59
CA TRP A 820 2.49 36.11 -4.45
C TRP A 820 1.57 35.04 -3.84
N PHE A 821 1.95 34.61 -2.66
CA PHE A 821 1.16 33.74 -1.81
C PHE A 821 0.24 34.60 -0.95
N GLN A 822 -1.06 34.43 -1.09
CA GLN A 822 -2.06 35.20 -0.34
C GLN A 822 -3.05 34.25 0.33
N VAL A 823 -3.48 34.56 1.56
CA VAL A 823 -4.58 33.89 2.23
C VAL A 823 -5.67 34.90 2.53
N PHE A 824 -6.89 34.51 2.18
CA PHE A 824 -8.11 35.25 2.51
C PHE A 824 -9.00 34.40 3.41
N ALA A 825 -9.73 35.02 4.30
CA ALA A 825 -10.72 34.36 5.14
C ALA A 825 -12.06 35.11 5.03
N ALA A 826 -13.15 34.33 5.02
CA ALA A 826 -14.52 34.86 5.03
C ALA A 826 -15.35 34.10 6.07
N PRO A 827 -16.22 34.78 6.85
CA PRO A 827 -17.16 34.10 7.73
C PRO A 827 -18.16 33.30 6.91
N VAL A 828 -18.60 32.16 7.43
CA VAL A 828 -19.63 31.33 6.83
C VAL A 828 -20.83 31.26 7.76
N THR A 829 -21.96 31.73 7.27
CA THR A 829 -23.25 31.68 7.98
C THR A 829 -24.22 30.80 7.20
N ASP A 830 -25.44 30.64 7.69
CA ASP A 830 -26.50 29.94 6.97
C ASP A 830 -26.97 30.69 5.71
N ASP A 831 -26.75 31.99 5.66
CA ASP A 831 -27.03 32.83 4.47
C ASP A 831 -25.94 32.72 3.40
N GLY A 832 -24.83 32.05 3.69
CA GLY A 832 -23.74 31.82 2.75
C GLY A 832 -22.38 32.28 3.25
N VAL A 833 -21.47 32.55 2.29
CA VAL A 833 -20.11 33.01 2.54
C VAL A 833 -20.06 34.52 2.49
N GLY A 834 -19.59 35.15 3.54
CA GLY A 834 -19.38 36.60 3.61
C GLY A 834 -18.18 37.06 2.75
N ASP A 835 -17.84 38.34 2.88
CA ASP A 835 -16.75 38.94 2.13
C ASP A 835 -15.40 38.38 2.57
N TYR A 836 -14.52 38.15 1.60
CA TYR A 836 -13.15 37.71 1.83
C TYR A 836 -12.27 38.88 2.28
N VAL A 837 -11.65 38.73 3.42
CA VAL A 837 -10.62 39.63 3.96
C VAL A 837 -9.25 38.98 3.79
N LYS A 838 -8.27 39.72 3.21
CA LYS A 838 -6.91 39.24 3.09
C LYS A 838 -6.24 39.24 4.47
N ILE A 839 -5.78 38.08 4.93
CA ILE A 839 -5.16 37.88 6.23
C ILE A 839 -3.65 37.59 6.13
N PHE A 840 -3.14 37.30 4.94
CA PHE A 840 -1.73 37.05 4.69
C PHE A 840 -1.35 37.36 3.25
N GLU A 841 -0.13 37.91 3.07
CA GLU A 841 0.51 38.07 1.77
C GLU A 841 2.03 37.98 1.91
N LYS A 842 2.67 37.24 1.01
CA LYS A 842 4.12 37.18 0.90
C LYS A 842 4.54 36.78 -0.50
N SER A 843 5.53 37.48 -1.08
CA SER A 843 6.15 37.05 -2.32
C SER A 843 7.36 36.15 -2.03
N SER A 844 7.52 35.09 -2.85
CA SER A 844 8.68 34.21 -2.76
C SER A 844 8.98 33.55 -4.11
N LYS A 845 10.28 33.31 -4.36
CA LYS A 845 10.78 32.40 -5.41
C LYS A 845 11.73 31.33 -4.83
N ALA A 846 11.83 31.23 -3.51
CA ALA A 846 12.78 30.37 -2.83
C ALA A 846 12.41 28.88 -2.96
N HIS A 847 13.38 28.05 -3.31
CA HIS A 847 13.26 26.60 -3.27
C HIS A 847 13.61 26.06 -1.87
N GLU A 848 12.89 26.55 -0.89
CA GLU A 848 12.93 26.13 0.50
C GLU A 848 11.55 26.26 1.13
N TRP A 849 11.26 25.48 2.19
CA TRP A 849 10.04 25.65 2.94
C TRP A 849 10.14 26.82 3.91
N LEU A 850 9.37 27.85 3.67
CA LEU A 850 9.28 29.06 4.50
C LEU A 850 8.05 28.95 5.42
N PRO A 851 8.19 28.65 6.71
CA PRO A 851 7.08 28.58 7.65
C PRO A 851 6.43 29.95 7.86
N GLN A 852 5.11 29.94 7.95
CA GLN A 852 4.28 31.12 8.16
C GLN A 852 3.26 30.83 9.27
N THR A 853 2.90 31.88 10.01
CA THR A 853 1.87 31.86 11.06
C THR A 853 0.98 33.07 10.90
N VAL A 854 -0.34 32.89 10.96
CA VAL A 854 -1.35 33.93 10.77
C VAL A 854 -2.43 33.82 11.85
N SER A 855 -2.75 34.95 12.49
CA SER A 855 -3.81 34.97 13.50
C SER A 855 -5.19 34.69 12.87
N LEU A 856 -6.00 33.86 13.53
CA LEU A 856 -7.40 33.65 13.20
C LEU A 856 -8.35 34.20 14.28
N ALA A 857 -7.89 35.12 15.14
CA ALA A 857 -8.65 35.63 16.28
C ALA A 857 -10.04 36.18 15.87
N ASP A 858 -10.17 36.87 14.75
CA ASP A 858 -11.42 37.47 14.26
C ASP A 858 -12.49 36.41 13.88
N TYR A 859 -12.04 35.17 13.67
CA TYR A 859 -12.89 34.05 13.30
C TYR A 859 -13.06 33.03 14.43
N ALA A 860 -12.51 33.27 15.61
CA ALA A 860 -12.56 32.36 16.77
C ALA A 860 -14.02 31.99 17.12
N GLY A 861 -14.27 30.68 17.24
CA GLY A 861 -15.63 30.15 17.51
C GLY A 861 -16.62 30.24 16.33
N LYS A 862 -16.17 30.68 15.15
CA LYS A 862 -16.96 30.81 13.94
C LYS A 862 -16.54 29.82 12.87
N ARG A 863 -17.45 29.57 11.94
CA ARG A 863 -17.08 28.92 10.67
C ARG A 863 -16.45 29.97 9.76
N ALA A 864 -15.34 29.58 9.15
CA ALA A 864 -14.65 30.40 8.18
C ALA A 864 -14.29 29.60 6.91
N ARG A 865 -14.34 30.25 5.78
CA ARG A 865 -13.81 29.73 4.52
C ARG A 865 -12.47 30.40 4.26
N LEU A 866 -11.41 29.59 4.28
CA LEU A 866 -10.05 30.00 3.94
C LEU A 866 -9.82 29.79 2.46
N LYS A 867 -9.23 30.81 1.79
CA LYS A 867 -8.89 30.78 0.37
C LYS A 867 -7.39 31.05 0.22
N PHE A 868 -6.68 30.11 -0.37
CA PHE A 868 -5.25 30.16 -0.58
C PHE A 868 -4.95 30.45 -2.04
N VAL A 869 -4.28 31.53 -2.33
CA VAL A 869 -4.06 32.05 -3.67
C VAL A 869 -2.58 32.01 -4.02
N ALA A 870 -2.26 31.52 -5.21
CA ALA A 870 -0.95 31.67 -5.83
C ALA A 870 -1.13 32.55 -7.08
N ASP A 871 -0.59 33.74 -7.04
CA ASP A 871 -0.63 34.76 -8.09
C ASP A 871 0.71 34.82 -8.85
N ALA A 872 0.68 35.12 -10.13
CA ALA A 872 1.83 35.10 -11.06
C ALA A 872 2.94 36.11 -10.74
N GLY A 873 2.89 36.78 -9.59
CA GLY A 873 3.95 37.63 -9.08
C GLY A 873 3.97 39.06 -9.62
N PRO A 874 5.01 39.83 -9.30
CA PRO A 874 5.04 41.27 -9.45
C PRO A 874 5.09 41.74 -10.91
N ASN A 875 5.62 40.93 -11.83
CA ASN A 875 5.73 41.27 -13.24
C ASN A 875 4.73 40.50 -14.10
N ASP A 876 3.73 39.84 -13.50
CA ASP A 876 2.72 39.07 -14.22
C ASP A 876 3.31 37.97 -15.10
N ASN A 877 4.42 37.35 -14.65
CA ASN A 877 5.15 36.32 -15.39
C ASN A 877 5.06 34.98 -14.67
N ALA A 878 4.21 34.10 -15.15
CA ALA A 878 4.00 32.76 -14.57
C ALA A 878 5.09 31.73 -14.93
N THR A 879 6.26 32.15 -15.43
CA THR A 879 7.35 31.25 -15.82
C THR A 879 7.94 30.52 -14.61
N THR A 880 7.83 29.21 -14.60
CA THR A 880 8.29 28.33 -13.50
C THR A 880 7.64 28.59 -12.12
N ASP A 881 6.44 29.16 -12.08
CA ASP A 881 5.69 29.45 -10.88
C ASP A 881 5.02 28.23 -10.26
N HIS A 882 5.83 27.22 -10.00
CA HIS A 882 5.43 26.03 -9.28
C HIS A 882 5.35 26.33 -7.77
N ALA A 883 4.22 26.88 -7.34
CA ALA A 883 3.96 27.26 -5.96
C ALA A 883 3.47 26.06 -5.11
N TYR A 884 3.92 25.98 -3.87
CA TYR A 884 3.50 24.92 -2.95
C TYR A 884 3.03 25.50 -1.63
N TRP A 885 1.85 25.05 -1.20
CA TRP A 885 1.30 25.26 0.13
C TRP A 885 1.49 23.98 0.92
N GLY A 886 2.41 23.95 1.86
CA GLY A 886 2.79 22.76 2.61
C GLY A 886 2.31 22.78 4.05
N ASP A 887 1.93 21.60 4.58
CA ASP A 887 1.64 21.38 6.00
C ASP A 887 0.64 22.39 6.60
N VAL A 888 -0.44 22.67 5.85
CA VAL A 888 -1.45 23.71 6.22
C VAL A 888 -2.35 23.18 7.30
N LYS A 889 -2.39 23.91 8.44
CA LYS A 889 -3.15 23.50 9.64
C LYS A 889 -3.54 24.70 10.49
N ILE A 890 -4.57 24.54 11.31
CA ILE A 890 -4.89 25.43 12.42
C ILE A 890 -4.35 24.79 13.68
N ALA A 891 -3.64 25.54 14.50
CA ALA A 891 -3.01 25.03 15.71
C ALA A 891 -3.25 25.97 16.89
N THR A 892 -3.27 25.44 18.10
CA THR A 892 -3.33 26.24 19.33
C THR A 892 -2.17 27.25 19.36
N ARG A 893 -2.49 28.50 19.64
CA ARG A 893 -1.54 29.60 19.62
C ARG A 893 -0.41 29.36 20.62
N GLY A 894 0.83 29.63 20.20
CA GLY A 894 2.01 29.55 21.04
C GLY A 894 2.46 28.14 21.40
N LYS A 895 1.76 27.10 20.98
CA LYS A 895 2.16 25.70 21.20
C LYS A 895 3.09 25.22 20.08
N SER A 896 4.17 24.54 20.45
CA SER A 896 5.05 23.86 19.49
C SER A 896 4.41 22.60 18.91
N GLU A 897 4.91 22.10 17.79
CA GLU A 897 4.45 20.82 17.20
C GLU A 897 4.62 19.63 18.16
N ALA A 898 5.60 19.67 19.03
CA ALA A 898 5.84 18.64 20.03
C ALA A 898 4.77 18.58 21.13
N GLU A 899 4.07 19.68 21.36
CA GLU A 899 3.01 19.82 22.38
C GLU A 899 1.62 19.54 21.82
N LEU A 900 1.48 19.37 20.50
CA LEU A 900 0.22 19.12 19.84
C LEU A 900 0.05 17.64 19.50
N THR A 901 -1.17 17.16 19.49
CA THR A 901 -1.52 15.81 19.00
C THR A 901 -1.94 15.90 17.55
N PRO A 902 -1.11 15.41 16.60
CA PRO A 902 -1.48 15.38 15.19
C PRO A 902 -2.75 14.56 14.96
N SER A 903 -3.51 14.90 13.92
CA SER A 903 -4.67 14.13 13.54
C SER A 903 -4.25 12.75 13.04
N VAL A 904 -4.71 11.71 13.73
CA VAL A 904 -4.58 10.31 13.31
C VAL A 904 -5.98 9.76 13.09
N GLN A 905 -6.18 9.07 11.97
CA GLN A 905 -7.48 8.53 11.60
C GLN A 905 -7.41 7.04 11.31
N TYR A 906 -8.44 6.33 11.74
CA TYR A 906 -8.64 4.92 11.44
C TYR A 906 -10.00 4.69 10.81
N MET A 907 -10.13 3.54 10.18
CA MET A 907 -11.30 3.16 9.43
C MET A 907 -12.05 2.04 10.13
N THR A 908 -13.36 2.04 9.92
CA THR A 908 -14.25 0.95 10.26
C THR A 908 -15.43 0.95 9.30
N TRP A 909 -16.36 0.03 9.53
CA TRP A 909 -17.55 -0.15 8.71
C TRP A 909 -18.78 -0.28 9.60
N VAL A 910 -19.91 0.09 9.06
CA VAL A 910 -21.21 -0.05 9.72
C VAL A 910 -22.22 -0.60 8.72
N ASN A 911 -23.00 -1.58 9.15
CA ASN A 911 -24.14 -2.15 8.44
C ASN A 911 -25.38 -2.19 9.35
N ASP A 912 -26.41 -2.93 8.96
CA ASP A 912 -27.67 -3.05 9.68
C ASP A 912 -27.60 -3.92 10.95
N LYS A 913 -26.42 -4.43 11.29
CA LYS A 913 -26.15 -5.16 12.53
C LYS A 913 -25.36 -4.31 13.51
N TRP A 914 -25.50 -4.57 14.78
CA TRP A 914 -24.61 -4.00 15.78
C TRP A 914 -23.18 -4.52 15.57
N PHE A 915 -22.25 -3.58 15.47
CA PHE A 915 -20.83 -3.88 15.37
C PHE A 915 -20.03 -2.97 16.30
N THR A 916 -19.10 -3.56 17.05
CA THR A 916 -18.19 -2.84 17.94
C THR A 916 -16.83 -2.69 17.26
N SER A 917 -16.47 -1.46 16.96
CA SER A 917 -15.16 -1.10 16.42
C SER A 917 -14.25 -0.57 17.50
N THR A 918 -12.95 -0.81 17.36
CA THR A 918 -11.93 -0.37 18.31
C THR A 918 -10.90 0.52 17.62
N PHE A 919 -10.40 1.52 18.34
CA PHE A 919 -9.43 2.48 17.82
C PHE A 919 -8.36 2.74 18.86
N TYR A 920 -7.10 2.53 18.47
CA TYR A 920 -5.96 2.81 19.31
C TYR A 920 -5.16 3.97 18.72
N PHE A 921 -5.27 5.14 19.35
CA PHE A 921 -4.55 6.35 18.97
C PHE A 921 -3.28 6.47 19.80
N ARG A 922 -2.18 6.26 19.14
CA ARG A 922 -0.83 6.46 19.70
C ARG A 922 -0.39 7.91 19.48
N HIS A 923 0.59 8.36 20.20
CA HIS A 923 1.15 9.72 20.08
C HIS A 923 0.25 10.83 20.60
N ILE A 924 -0.65 10.53 21.50
CA ILE A 924 -1.35 11.57 22.24
C ILE A 924 -0.34 12.33 23.10
N ARG A 925 -0.33 13.66 22.94
CA ARG A 925 0.61 14.56 23.64
C ARG A 925 -0.12 15.63 24.44
N THR A 926 -1.38 15.85 24.10
CA THR A 926 -2.24 16.85 24.74
C THR A 926 -3.03 16.22 25.86
N ASP A 927 -3.38 17.02 26.87
CA ASP A 927 -4.22 16.58 28.00
C ASP A 927 -5.64 16.27 27.58
N GLN A 928 -6.06 16.75 26.42
CA GLN A 928 -7.38 16.53 25.82
C GLN A 928 -7.25 16.29 24.32
N VAL A 929 -8.18 15.50 23.77
CA VAL A 929 -8.34 15.31 22.33
C VAL A 929 -9.81 15.39 21.92
N ASP A 930 -10.02 15.72 20.66
CA ASP A 930 -11.30 15.63 19.97
C ASP A 930 -11.34 14.35 19.13
N LEU A 931 -12.47 13.64 19.18
CA LEU A 931 -12.80 12.57 18.25
C LEU A 931 -13.74 13.08 17.18
N SER A 932 -13.35 12.96 15.93
CA SER A 932 -14.13 13.34 14.76
C SER A 932 -14.57 12.10 13.98
N PHE A 933 -15.84 12.05 13.62
CA PHE A 933 -16.47 10.95 12.89
C PHE A 933 -16.90 11.44 11.52
N THR A 934 -16.56 10.69 10.49
CA THR A 934 -17.02 10.92 9.11
C THR A 934 -17.59 9.62 8.57
N ILE A 935 -18.88 9.59 8.24
CA ILE A 935 -19.59 8.41 7.78
C ILE A 935 -20.08 8.67 6.36
N GLU A 936 -19.87 7.70 5.47
CA GLU A 936 -20.37 7.72 4.11
C GLU A 936 -21.91 7.80 4.12
N SER A 937 -22.47 8.64 3.29
CA SER A 937 -23.91 8.99 3.34
C SER A 937 -24.30 9.90 4.51
N THR A 938 -25.39 10.64 4.33
CA THR A 938 -26.04 11.51 5.34
C THR A 938 -27.21 10.84 6.05
N GLU A 939 -27.56 9.60 5.65
CA GLU A 939 -28.60 8.83 6.31
C GLU A 939 -28.27 8.55 7.78
N PRO A 940 -29.30 8.41 8.64
CA PRO A 940 -29.10 8.25 10.06
C PRO A 940 -28.22 7.04 10.43
N VAL A 941 -27.49 7.18 11.51
CA VAL A 941 -26.82 6.08 12.21
C VAL A 941 -27.28 6.03 13.66
N VAL A 942 -27.19 4.84 14.27
CA VAL A 942 -27.49 4.66 15.67
C VAL A 942 -26.24 4.24 16.42
N ILE A 943 -25.84 5.01 17.41
CA ILE A 943 -24.71 4.71 18.30
C ILE A 943 -25.27 4.21 19.63
N GLN A 944 -24.93 2.97 19.99
CA GLN A 944 -25.29 2.38 21.27
C GLN A 944 -24.41 2.90 22.41
N SER A 945 -23.08 2.92 22.16
CA SER A 945 -22.10 3.35 23.14
C SER A 945 -20.80 3.77 22.51
N ILE A 946 -20.11 4.67 23.19
CA ILE A 946 -18.70 5.01 22.98
C ILE A 946 -18.03 4.96 24.35
N THR A 947 -16.89 4.27 24.45
CA THR A 947 -16.01 4.33 25.62
C THR A 947 -14.63 4.81 25.22
N ALA A 948 -13.92 5.45 26.11
CA ALA A 948 -12.58 5.94 25.90
C ALA A 948 -11.69 5.62 27.11
N HIS A 949 -10.47 5.16 26.87
CA HIS A 949 -9.55 4.71 27.92
C HIS A 949 -8.16 5.25 27.68
N ALA A 950 -7.53 5.84 28.67
CA ALA A 950 -6.13 6.27 28.62
C ALA A 950 -5.21 5.06 28.83
N HIS A 951 -5.09 4.22 27.82
CA HIS A 951 -4.38 2.97 27.89
C HIS A 951 -4.00 2.48 26.49
N PRO A 952 -2.84 1.83 26.32
CA PRO A 952 -2.49 1.20 25.06
C PRO A 952 -3.41 0.01 24.75
N ASP A 953 -3.55 -0.33 23.48
CA ASP A 953 -4.30 -1.50 23.03
C ASP A 953 -3.49 -2.80 23.19
N ALA A 954 -3.08 -3.08 24.42
CA ALA A 954 -2.47 -4.35 24.75
C ALA A 954 -3.55 -5.44 24.77
N MET A 955 -3.28 -6.56 24.10
CA MET A 955 -4.25 -7.61 23.86
C MET A 955 -3.74 -8.97 24.31
N TYR A 956 -4.68 -9.84 24.66
CA TYR A 956 -4.39 -11.26 24.83
C TYR A 956 -5.53 -12.16 24.36
N ARG A 957 -5.22 -13.42 24.08
CA ARG A 957 -6.21 -14.48 23.87
C ARG A 957 -5.75 -15.77 24.52
N VAL A 958 -6.65 -16.41 25.27
CA VAL A 958 -6.39 -17.67 25.98
C VAL A 958 -6.80 -18.83 25.09
N PHE A 959 -5.98 -19.88 25.10
CA PHE A 959 -6.20 -21.13 24.39
C PHE A 959 -6.06 -22.31 25.32
N GLU A 960 -6.62 -23.48 24.94
CA GLU A 960 -6.55 -24.72 25.72
C GLU A 960 -5.10 -25.07 26.13
N LYS A 961 -4.12 -24.83 25.23
CA LYS A 961 -2.72 -25.22 25.42
C LYS A 961 -1.76 -24.04 25.55
N GLY A 962 -2.26 -22.82 25.53
CA GLY A 962 -1.40 -21.66 25.55
C GLY A 962 -2.09 -20.33 25.73
N LEU A 963 -1.30 -19.27 25.57
CA LEU A 963 -1.69 -17.87 25.69
C LEU A 963 -0.91 -17.05 24.67
N VAL A 964 -1.59 -16.15 24.00
CA VAL A 964 -0.98 -15.18 23.08
C VAL A 964 -1.12 -13.78 23.65
N LEU A 965 -0.02 -13.05 23.71
CA LEU A 965 0.07 -11.67 24.22
C LEU A 965 0.55 -10.76 23.09
N ALA A 966 0.00 -9.56 22.95
CA ALA A 966 0.46 -8.56 22.00
C ALA A 966 0.49 -7.16 22.61
N ASN A 967 1.61 -6.48 22.36
CA ASN A 967 1.82 -5.08 22.69
C ASN A 967 2.07 -4.26 21.42
N PRO A 968 1.06 -3.63 20.81
CA PRO A 968 1.25 -2.78 19.63
C PRO A 968 1.78 -1.39 19.99
N SER A 969 1.97 -1.06 21.26
CA SER A 969 2.39 0.25 21.74
C SER A 969 3.87 0.54 21.47
N ARG A 970 4.27 1.78 21.65
CA ARG A 970 5.67 2.24 21.54
C ARG A 970 6.45 2.12 22.86
N LYS A 971 5.78 1.72 23.94
CA LYS A 971 6.39 1.56 25.24
C LYS A 971 6.32 0.08 25.64
N PRO A 972 7.28 -0.42 26.41
CA PRO A 972 7.13 -1.74 27.02
C PRO A 972 5.82 -1.85 27.81
N TYR A 973 5.22 -3.02 27.82
CA TYR A 973 3.98 -3.31 28.54
C TYR A 973 4.13 -4.57 29.38
N ALA A 974 3.76 -4.49 30.65
CA ALA A 974 3.80 -5.61 31.59
C ALA A 974 2.41 -6.28 31.68
N PHE A 975 2.34 -7.53 31.29
CA PHE A 975 1.14 -8.37 31.40
C PHE A 975 1.14 -9.09 32.74
N ASP A 976 0.10 -8.92 33.53
CA ASP A 976 -0.16 -9.68 34.75
C ASP A 976 -0.85 -11.00 34.38
N LEU A 977 -0.09 -12.09 34.26
CA LEU A 977 -0.59 -13.40 33.88
C LEU A 977 -1.51 -13.99 34.95
N LYS A 978 -1.29 -13.64 36.23
CA LYS A 978 -2.10 -14.09 37.33
C LYS A 978 -3.52 -13.50 37.29
N SER A 979 -3.66 -12.28 36.85
CA SER A 979 -4.99 -11.67 36.61
C SER A 979 -5.67 -12.20 35.35
N ILE A 980 -4.90 -12.66 34.36
CA ILE A 980 -5.40 -13.23 33.11
C ILE A 980 -5.88 -14.66 33.30
N THR A 981 -5.04 -15.50 33.94
CA THR A 981 -5.28 -16.93 34.16
C THR A 981 -4.73 -17.37 35.54
N PRO A 982 -5.47 -17.16 36.64
CA PRO A 982 -4.96 -17.31 37.99
C PRO A 982 -4.34 -18.68 38.33
N ASP A 983 -4.88 -19.74 37.72
CA ASP A 983 -4.53 -21.12 38.04
C ASP A 983 -3.60 -21.79 37.01
N ARG A 984 -2.89 -20.99 36.19
CA ARG A 984 -2.10 -21.54 35.12
C ARG A 984 -0.66 -21.04 35.14
N ALA A 985 0.27 -21.99 34.98
CA ALA A 985 1.67 -21.69 34.73
C ALA A 985 1.98 -21.79 33.22
N TYR A 986 2.89 -20.95 32.77
CA TYR A 986 3.31 -20.91 31.38
C TYR A 986 4.81 -20.98 31.24
N ARG A 987 5.25 -21.41 30.06
CA ARG A 987 6.61 -21.27 29.59
C ARG A 987 6.62 -20.69 28.17
N ARG A 988 7.73 -20.09 27.80
CA ARG A 988 7.97 -19.63 26.43
C ARG A 988 8.05 -20.82 25.48
N ILE A 989 7.73 -20.64 24.22
CA ILE A 989 8.02 -21.67 23.23
C ILE A 989 9.54 -21.82 23.09
N GLN A 990 9.98 -23.00 22.67
CA GLN A 990 11.41 -23.26 22.41
C GLN A 990 11.73 -22.97 20.97
N ALA A 991 12.58 -21.97 20.74
CA ALA A 991 13.09 -21.64 19.42
C ALA A 991 14.07 -22.69 18.87
N THR A 992 14.14 -22.77 17.56
CA THR A 992 15.25 -23.42 16.85
C THR A 992 16.43 -22.45 16.71
N LYS A 993 17.56 -22.93 16.21
CA LYS A 993 18.76 -22.09 16.00
C LYS A 993 18.59 -20.94 14.98
N PHE A 994 17.51 -20.92 14.23
CA PHE A 994 17.21 -19.91 13.21
C PHE A 994 16.20 -18.85 13.67
N GLN A 995 15.75 -18.96 14.90
CA GLN A 995 14.70 -18.15 15.50
C GLN A 995 15.27 -17.24 16.59
N ASP A 996 14.43 -16.38 17.13
CA ASP A 996 14.78 -15.57 18.29
C ASP A 996 14.89 -16.42 19.57
N THR A 997 16.07 -16.97 19.80
CA THR A 997 16.37 -17.81 20.97
C THR A 997 16.31 -17.01 22.29
N THR A 998 16.36 -15.70 22.23
CA THR A 998 16.23 -14.85 23.43
C THR A 998 14.79 -14.75 23.91
N ALA A 999 13.87 -14.45 22.98
CA ALA A 999 12.45 -14.37 23.32
C ALA A 999 11.80 -15.74 23.48
N ASN A 1000 12.16 -16.70 22.62
CA ASN A 1000 11.58 -18.05 22.58
C ASN A 1000 12.58 -19.09 23.13
N ASN A 1001 12.94 -18.95 24.39
CA ASN A 1001 14.02 -19.73 25.03
C ASN A 1001 13.54 -20.98 25.77
N GLY A 1002 12.24 -21.28 25.74
CA GLY A 1002 11.67 -22.44 26.42
C GLY A 1002 11.50 -22.30 27.94
N GLU A 1003 11.99 -21.23 28.54
CA GLU A 1003 11.99 -21.01 29.97
C GLU A 1003 10.59 -20.74 30.53
N PRO A 1004 10.32 -21.14 31.78
CA PRO A 1004 9.15 -20.74 32.52
C PRO A 1004 9.04 -19.22 32.62
N VAL A 1005 7.81 -18.70 32.66
CA VAL A 1005 7.56 -17.29 32.94
C VAL A 1005 6.92 -17.15 34.33
N GLY A 1006 7.20 -16.02 34.98
CA GLY A 1006 6.60 -15.67 36.25
C GLY A 1006 5.19 -15.10 36.12
N ASP A 1007 4.66 -14.56 37.22
CA ASP A 1007 3.32 -13.96 37.29
C ASP A 1007 3.19 -12.73 36.36
N THR A 1008 4.30 -12.09 36.00
CA THR A 1008 4.35 -10.93 35.13
C THR A 1008 5.30 -11.16 33.95
N VAL A 1009 4.86 -10.76 32.75
CA VAL A 1009 5.68 -10.80 31.52
C VAL A 1009 5.69 -9.41 30.90
N THR A 1010 6.87 -8.84 30.71
CA THR A 1010 7.04 -7.56 30.02
C THR A 1010 7.40 -7.82 28.55
N LEU A 1011 6.60 -7.29 27.64
CA LEU A 1011 6.91 -7.22 26.21
C LEU A 1011 7.52 -5.87 25.88
N GLY A 1012 8.49 -5.86 25.00
CA GLY A 1012 9.02 -4.62 24.41
C GLY A 1012 7.97 -3.91 23.56
N GLU A 1013 8.38 -2.80 22.98
CA GLU A 1013 7.52 -2.06 22.06
C GLU A 1013 7.20 -2.87 20.80
N ARG A 1014 5.94 -2.82 20.37
CA ARG A 1014 5.48 -3.45 19.11
C ARG A 1014 5.92 -4.89 18.99
N ASP A 1015 5.67 -5.66 20.04
CA ASP A 1015 6.06 -7.06 20.19
C ASP A 1015 4.88 -7.94 20.58
N ALA A 1016 5.07 -9.23 20.46
CA ALA A 1016 4.13 -10.25 20.93
C ALA A 1016 4.88 -11.46 21.49
N LEU A 1017 4.18 -12.27 22.25
CA LEU A 1017 4.73 -13.50 22.83
C LEU A 1017 3.72 -14.63 22.80
N PHE A 1018 4.22 -15.82 22.50
CA PHE A 1018 3.49 -17.06 22.51
C PHE A 1018 3.94 -17.89 23.70
N LEU A 1019 3.01 -18.22 24.54
CA LEU A 1019 3.24 -19.03 25.74
C LEU A 1019 2.50 -20.36 25.62
N VAL A 1020 3.14 -21.43 26.04
CA VAL A 1020 2.53 -22.76 26.19
C VAL A 1020 2.32 -23.08 27.67
N ARG A 1021 1.24 -23.80 28.00
CA ARG A 1021 1.03 -24.22 29.36
C ARG A 1021 2.22 -25.06 29.83
N ALA A 1022 2.72 -24.75 31.00
CA ALA A 1022 3.64 -25.63 31.70
C ALA A 1022 2.87 -26.90 32.13
N LYS A 1023 3.51 -28.06 32.00
CA LYS A 1023 2.91 -29.33 32.44
C LYS A 1023 2.82 -29.39 33.97
#